data_6ddeefce0df32f5964d1e991086988ac
#
_entry.id   6ddeefce0df32f5964d1e991086988ac
#
_cell.length_a   1.000
_cell.length_b   1.000
_cell.length_c   1.000
_cell.angle_alpha   90.00
_cell.angle_beta   90.00
_cell.angle_gamma   90.00
#
_symmetry.space_group_name_H-M   'P 1'
#
loop_
_entity.id
_entity.type
_entity.pdbx_description
1 polymer ?
#
loop_
_entity_poly.entity_id
_entity_poly.type
_entity_poly.pdbx_seq_one_letter_code
_entity_poly.pdbx_strand_id
1 'polypeptide(L)'
;MADDQNSAGIIRPISLQTEMETSYMQFAMSTIMARGLPDVRDGLKPSQRRVLVAMRDDNLTPDRPHSKCAAIVGATMKTYHPHGDASIYGTLVHMGQDFNARYPPIDPMGNFGSVDGDPAGAPRYTEARLSGVAMIMLEDLDKDTVNFQPTYDERHQEPRVLPAMFPNLVCNGSSGIVPAYATNIPPHNVGEVVDAAIAILDDPDIATEEIMKLMPGPDFPSAGFILGTKGIRSYYETGNGSVTMQARAVIEPLDRSRTAIIVTELPYQVSKSELLMHIARLHEEGKIVGISDLRDETDRKGMRVVIELRRDANPNVVLNQLYKRTAMRTNFAVNFMALVPVPGTDAVVPRLLGIKECLQHFLTHRREVVLRRTRFLLKQAEDRAHILEGLIKALDVLDEIIALVRASANRTEARQGLMKEFGFSEKQAEAILSMQLGQLTRLSRIEIEKEMGQLQEAIAEYREILGSHDKQSEVMKGELRRVKREFGDDRRTRIIPGEADDITMEDLIAQEDMTITITHDGYIKRLPVDTYRLQRRGGRGVVALNKKEEDTVRDVFVATTHHIVLCFTNRGMIYQLKAYQVPMASRQSRGTPIINLVPIEQGESITAMIPIENFDVGGYLVMVTEGGLIKKTALKEYDTPLRAKGIIAINLRDEDRLKWVMWTDGTKDVMISTSDGKCVRFDEGEVRPVGRNAAGVNAIKLRDGDSIVATAVVDKEDGNDLLVVGAKGLGKCTPLADYPRKGRATQGVITLKVTERTGPVVGVLVVEEDDEIMCITGQGVLIRMPVKGIRNTGRNAQGVKVVNPSEGDSVTAVTKVVRYAGDGPAGAMID
;
A
#
# COMPACT_ATOMS: atom_id res chain seq x y z
N MET A 1 -38.20 38.80 -75.24
CA MET A 1 -38.63 37.54 -74.69
C MET A 1 -37.31 36.79 -74.25
N ALA A 2 -36.92 36.93 -73.06
CA ALA A 2 -35.73 36.25 -72.54
C ALA A 2 -36.17 34.94 -71.89
N ASP A 3 -35.59 33.84 -72.32
CA ASP A 3 -35.81 32.52 -71.81
C ASP A 3 -35.30 32.45 -70.34
N ASP A 4 -36.27 32.35 -69.48
CA ASP A 4 -36.02 31.99 -68.06
C ASP A 4 -35.82 30.47 -67.98
N GLN A 5 -34.61 29.99 -68.29
CA GLN A 5 -34.26 28.59 -68.05
C GLN A 5 -33.97 28.36 -66.54
N ASN A 6 -35.04 27.86 -65.98
CA ASN A 6 -35.14 27.24 -64.69
C ASN A 6 -33.87 26.42 -64.30
N SER A 7 -33.07 26.89 -63.37
CA SER A 7 -32.06 26.11 -62.69
C SER A 7 -32.72 25.25 -61.62
N ALA A 8 -33.57 24.34 -62.01
CA ALA A 8 -34.07 23.28 -61.15
C ALA A 8 -32.84 22.37 -60.84
N GLY A 9 -32.38 22.43 -59.65
CA GLY A 9 -31.30 21.51 -59.15
C GLY A 9 -31.68 20.06 -59.45
N ILE A 10 -30.70 19.25 -59.77
CA ILE A 10 -30.91 17.82 -60.07
C ILE A 10 -31.41 17.14 -58.77
N ILE A 11 -32.68 16.83 -58.72
CA ILE A 11 -33.32 16.06 -57.65
C ILE A 11 -32.97 14.58 -57.86
N ARG A 12 -32.15 14.03 -57.02
CA ARG A 12 -31.82 12.59 -56.96
C ARG A 12 -32.69 11.93 -55.91
N PRO A 13 -33.55 10.96 -56.28
CA PRO A 13 -34.29 10.20 -55.28
C PRO A 13 -33.30 9.31 -54.46
N ILE A 14 -33.29 9.49 -53.16
CA ILE A 14 -32.52 8.67 -52.23
C ILE A 14 -33.51 7.91 -51.37
N SER A 15 -33.28 6.61 -51.18
CA SER A 15 -34.08 5.81 -50.24
C SER A 15 -33.93 6.37 -48.83
N LEU A 16 -35.01 6.53 -48.08
CA LEU A 16 -34.99 6.96 -46.70
C LEU A 16 -34.09 6.05 -45.84
N GLN A 17 -34.10 4.75 -46.13
CA GLN A 17 -33.22 3.79 -45.42
C GLN A 17 -31.74 4.09 -45.70
N THR A 18 -31.37 4.30 -46.97
CA THR A 18 -29.97 4.59 -47.34
C THR A 18 -29.49 5.92 -46.75
N GLU A 19 -30.36 6.94 -46.71
CA GLU A 19 -30.04 8.23 -46.10
C GLU A 19 -29.87 8.08 -44.58
N MET A 20 -30.77 7.37 -43.91
CA MET A 20 -30.66 7.12 -42.49
C MET A 20 -29.40 6.30 -42.13
N GLU A 21 -29.09 5.24 -42.86
CA GLU A 21 -27.88 4.44 -42.68
C GLU A 21 -26.63 5.29 -42.86
N THR A 22 -26.56 6.08 -43.92
CA THR A 22 -25.41 6.95 -44.23
C THR A 22 -25.23 8.03 -43.15
N SER A 23 -26.29 8.74 -42.80
CA SER A 23 -26.28 9.81 -41.82
C SER A 23 -26.00 9.28 -40.43
N TYR A 24 -26.56 8.08 -40.05
CA TYR A 24 -26.26 7.44 -38.80
C TYR A 24 -24.79 6.99 -38.72
N MET A 25 -24.25 6.40 -39.78
CA MET A 25 -22.85 6.02 -39.85
C MET A 25 -21.90 7.22 -39.71
N GLN A 26 -22.21 8.33 -40.43
CA GLN A 26 -21.43 9.57 -40.29
C GLN A 26 -21.50 10.14 -38.87
N PHE A 27 -22.69 10.17 -38.28
CA PHE A 27 -22.85 10.59 -36.88
C PHE A 27 -22.13 9.67 -35.90
N ALA A 28 -22.28 8.36 -36.04
CA ALA A 28 -21.62 7.37 -35.17
C ALA A 28 -20.08 7.50 -35.26
N MET A 29 -19.54 7.55 -36.50
CA MET A 29 -18.10 7.72 -36.69
C MET A 29 -17.57 9.04 -36.10
N SER A 30 -18.25 10.16 -36.32
CA SER A 30 -17.91 11.45 -35.74
C SER A 30 -17.92 11.38 -34.21
N THR A 31 -18.94 10.75 -33.61
CA THR A 31 -19.05 10.63 -32.16
C THR A 31 -17.95 9.71 -31.57
N ILE A 32 -17.64 8.61 -32.25
CA ILE A 32 -16.58 7.67 -31.84
C ILE A 32 -15.23 8.38 -31.85
N MET A 33 -14.87 9.01 -32.97
CA MET A 33 -13.56 9.58 -33.20
C MET A 33 -13.37 10.94 -32.53
N ALA A 34 -14.40 11.76 -32.43
CA ALA A 34 -14.29 13.15 -31.95
C ALA A 34 -14.70 13.35 -30.47
N ARG A 35 -15.28 12.34 -29.79
CA ARG A 35 -15.81 12.57 -28.43
C ARG A 35 -15.51 11.49 -27.42
N GLY A 36 -15.63 10.22 -27.80
CA GLY A 36 -15.79 9.16 -26.81
C GLY A 36 -14.57 8.33 -26.49
N LEU A 37 -13.68 8.11 -27.46
CA LEU A 37 -12.50 7.26 -27.28
C LEU A 37 -11.22 8.10 -27.13
N PRO A 38 -10.28 7.69 -26.26
CA PRO A 38 -8.98 8.33 -26.16
C PRO A 38 -8.05 7.90 -27.31
N ASP A 39 -7.11 8.76 -27.69
CA ASP A 39 -6.00 8.38 -28.56
C ASP A 39 -4.96 7.58 -27.77
N VAL A 40 -4.47 6.48 -28.31
CA VAL A 40 -3.52 5.60 -27.63
C VAL A 40 -2.19 6.29 -27.33
N ARG A 41 -1.81 7.31 -28.11
CA ARG A 41 -0.53 8.00 -28.04
C ARG A 41 -0.44 8.97 -26.84
N ASP A 42 -1.47 9.78 -26.61
CA ASP A 42 -1.50 10.77 -25.52
C ASP A 42 -2.57 10.49 -24.46
N GLY A 43 -3.41 9.46 -24.64
CA GLY A 43 -4.44 9.07 -23.70
C GLY A 43 -5.58 10.06 -23.53
N LEU A 44 -5.72 11.04 -24.43
CA LEU A 44 -6.68 12.11 -24.30
C LEU A 44 -7.82 11.99 -25.33
N LYS A 45 -9.00 12.38 -24.88
CA LYS A 45 -10.11 12.70 -25.79
C LYS A 45 -9.88 14.10 -26.38
N PRO A 46 -10.43 14.42 -27.55
CA PRO A 46 -10.27 15.73 -28.18
C PRO A 46 -10.65 16.91 -27.28
N SER A 47 -11.74 16.80 -26.50
CA SER A 47 -12.16 17.86 -25.57
C SER A 47 -11.11 18.11 -24.47
N GLN A 48 -10.52 17.04 -23.92
CA GLN A 48 -9.46 17.14 -22.89
C GLN A 48 -8.21 17.80 -23.47
N ARG A 49 -7.77 17.35 -24.66
CA ARG A 49 -6.59 17.92 -25.35
C ARG A 49 -6.79 19.40 -25.62
N ARG A 50 -7.95 19.82 -26.12
CA ARG A 50 -8.28 21.22 -26.40
C ARG A 50 -8.25 22.09 -25.16
N VAL A 51 -8.73 21.60 -24.01
CA VAL A 51 -8.64 22.33 -22.72
C VAL A 51 -7.20 22.57 -22.33
N LEU A 52 -6.35 21.52 -22.40
CA LEU A 52 -4.92 21.65 -22.03
C LEU A 52 -4.18 22.61 -22.97
N VAL A 53 -4.46 22.54 -24.27
CA VAL A 53 -3.85 23.47 -25.26
C VAL A 53 -4.29 24.91 -25.00
N ALA A 54 -5.58 25.15 -24.78
CA ALA A 54 -6.10 26.49 -24.48
C ALA A 54 -5.45 27.07 -23.22
N MET A 55 -5.29 26.26 -22.17
CA MET A 55 -4.63 26.70 -20.93
C MET A 55 -3.13 26.99 -21.13
N ARG A 56 -2.45 26.24 -22.00
CA ARG A 56 -1.05 26.52 -22.37
C ARG A 56 -0.94 27.84 -23.12
N ASP A 57 -1.81 28.09 -24.07
CA ASP A 57 -1.79 29.32 -24.87
C ASP A 57 -2.11 30.56 -24.04
N ASP A 58 -2.95 30.42 -23.00
CA ASP A 58 -3.17 31.43 -21.97
C ASP A 58 -2.06 31.50 -20.91
N ASN A 59 -0.99 30.68 -21.07
CA ASN A 59 0.18 30.63 -20.18
C ASN A 59 -0.19 30.33 -18.70
N LEU A 60 -1.17 29.44 -18.46
CA LEU A 60 -1.62 29.01 -17.14
C LEU A 60 -0.74 27.88 -16.60
N THR A 61 0.53 28.14 -16.42
CA THR A 61 1.55 27.18 -15.97
C THR A 61 1.58 27.05 -14.42
N PRO A 62 2.22 26.00 -13.85
CA PRO A 62 2.26 25.78 -12.42
C PRO A 62 2.89 26.90 -11.58
N ASP A 63 3.75 27.70 -12.20
CA ASP A 63 4.42 28.88 -11.58
C ASP A 63 3.54 30.15 -11.63
N ARG A 64 2.42 30.12 -12.33
CA ARG A 64 1.49 31.25 -12.46
C ARG A 64 0.29 31.12 -11.49
N PRO A 65 -0.38 32.20 -11.16
CA PRO A 65 -1.63 32.16 -10.42
C PRO A 65 -2.71 31.32 -11.15
N HIS A 66 -3.61 30.72 -10.38
CA HIS A 66 -4.82 30.09 -10.91
C HIS A 66 -5.70 31.09 -11.65
N SER A 67 -6.37 30.67 -12.71
CA SER A 67 -7.36 31.43 -13.46
C SER A 67 -8.76 30.90 -13.21
N LYS A 68 -9.78 31.78 -13.28
CA LYS A 68 -11.19 31.38 -13.19
C LYS A 68 -11.52 30.33 -14.24
N CYS A 69 -12.16 29.25 -13.84
CA CYS A 69 -12.57 28.19 -14.78
C CYS A 69 -13.48 28.73 -15.88
N ALA A 70 -14.29 29.74 -15.61
CA ALA A 70 -15.12 30.42 -16.63
C ALA A 70 -14.29 31.05 -17.75
N ALA A 71 -13.11 31.60 -17.45
CA ALA A 71 -12.19 32.16 -18.46
C ALA A 71 -11.58 31.03 -19.31
N ILE A 72 -11.13 29.94 -18.68
CA ILE A 72 -10.59 28.76 -19.37
C ILE A 72 -11.63 28.12 -20.32
N VAL A 73 -12.85 27.95 -19.84
CA VAL A 73 -13.98 27.44 -20.63
C VAL A 73 -14.25 28.36 -21.82
N GLY A 74 -14.29 29.69 -21.59
CA GLY A 74 -14.49 30.68 -22.64
C GLY A 74 -13.40 30.66 -23.72
N ALA A 75 -12.13 30.60 -23.33
CA ALA A 75 -10.98 30.49 -24.24
C ALA A 75 -11.06 29.19 -25.08
N THR A 76 -11.32 28.07 -24.42
CA THR A 76 -11.45 26.75 -25.08
C THR A 76 -12.59 26.75 -26.10
N MET A 77 -13.77 27.29 -25.71
CA MET A 77 -14.96 27.34 -26.57
C MET A 77 -14.76 28.26 -27.78
N LYS A 78 -14.13 29.42 -27.54
CA LYS A 78 -13.87 30.41 -28.57
C LYS A 78 -12.97 29.88 -29.68
N THR A 79 -11.89 29.18 -29.30
CA THR A 79 -10.80 28.87 -30.22
C THR A 79 -10.84 27.44 -30.74
N TYR A 80 -11.18 26.47 -29.89
CA TYR A 80 -10.93 25.06 -30.17
C TYR A 80 -12.20 24.19 -30.18
N HIS A 81 -13.18 24.46 -29.31
CA HIS A 81 -14.28 23.50 -29.07
C HIS A 81 -15.65 24.17 -29.09
N PRO A 82 -16.32 24.21 -30.23
CA PRO A 82 -17.58 24.96 -30.41
C PRO A 82 -18.81 24.18 -29.87
N HIS A 83 -18.74 23.81 -28.58
CA HIS A 83 -19.79 23.07 -27.87
C HIS A 83 -20.15 23.79 -26.56
N GLY A 84 -21.25 23.33 -25.91
CA GLY A 84 -21.73 23.96 -24.67
C GLY A 84 -20.69 24.03 -23.54
N ASP A 85 -20.69 25.16 -22.86
CA ASP A 85 -19.81 25.49 -21.74
C ASP A 85 -19.83 24.45 -20.61
N ALA A 86 -21.01 23.90 -20.30
CA ALA A 86 -21.18 22.86 -19.29
C ALA A 86 -20.39 21.59 -19.60
N SER A 87 -20.27 21.18 -20.87
CA SER A 87 -19.48 20.03 -21.29
C SER A 87 -17.99 20.27 -21.13
N ILE A 88 -17.51 21.47 -21.49
CA ILE A 88 -16.10 21.86 -21.36
C ILE A 88 -15.73 21.96 -19.87
N TYR A 89 -16.60 22.60 -19.06
CA TYR A 89 -16.39 22.72 -17.63
C TYR A 89 -16.38 21.35 -16.93
N GLY A 90 -17.31 20.46 -17.27
CA GLY A 90 -17.32 19.08 -16.76
C GLY A 90 -16.03 18.32 -17.08
N THR A 91 -15.47 18.50 -18.29
CA THR A 91 -14.19 17.91 -18.70
C THR A 91 -13.03 18.47 -17.87
N LEU A 92 -12.98 19.80 -17.69
CA LEU A 92 -11.96 20.47 -16.87
C LEU A 92 -12.01 20.00 -15.41
N VAL A 93 -13.21 19.94 -14.83
CA VAL A 93 -13.43 19.47 -13.45
C VAL A 93 -12.95 18.04 -13.28
N HIS A 94 -13.35 17.14 -14.18
CA HIS A 94 -12.99 15.73 -14.09
C HIS A 94 -11.46 15.51 -14.11
N MET A 95 -10.74 16.29 -14.93
CA MET A 95 -9.28 16.25 -15.02
C MET A 95 -8.57 16.80 -13.77
N GLY A 96 -9.25 17.59 -12.93
CA GLY A 96 -8.71 18.15 -11.69
C GLY A 96 -9.12 17.37 -10.42
N GLN A 97 -9.94 16.34 -10.52
CA GLN A 97 -10.39 15.55 -9.37
C GLN A 97 -9.39 14.46 -9.01
N ASP A 98 -8.78 14.52 -7.85
CA ASP A 98 -7.76 13.57 -7.36
C ASP A 98 -8.32 12.19 -6.98
N PHE A 99 -9.64 12.10 -6.82
CA PHE A 99 -10.36 10.83 -6.60
C PHE A 99 -10.80 10.17 -7.93
N ASN A 100 -10.70 10.86 -9.08
CA ASN A 100 -10.98 10.33 -10.42
C ASN A 100 -9.71 10.07 -11.22
N ALA A 101 -8.76 11.02 -11.22
CA ALA A 101 -7.48 10.89 -11.91
C ALA A 101 -6.38 10.50 -10.93
N ARG A 102 -5.59 9.47 -11.25
CA ARG A 102 -4.46 9.05 -10.41
C ARG A 102 -3.34 10.11 -10.41
N TYR A 103 -3.18 10.79 -11.54
CA TYR A 103 -2.22 11.89 -11.77
C TYR A 103 -2.95 13.05 -12.47
N PRO A 104 -3.63 13.92 -11.74
CA PRO A 104 -4.45 14.99 -12.32
C PRO A 104 -3.62 15.92 -13.22
N PRO A 105 -4.00 16.13 -14.50
CA PRO A 105 -3.34 17.11 -15.36
C PRO A 105 -3.73 18.56 -15.03
N ILE A 106 -4.75 18.78 -14.25
CA ILE A 106 -5.22 20.09 -13.79
C ILE A 106 -4.97 20.23 -12.30
N ASP A 107 -4.45 21.38 -11.89
CA ASP A 107 -4.30 21.81 -10.50
C ASP A 107 -5.50 22.69 -10.13
N PRO A 108 -6.45 22.17 -9.34
CA PRO A 108 -7.71 22.85 -9.02
C PRO A 108 -7.60 23.72 -7.79
N MET A 109 -8.36 24.80 -7.75
CA MET A 109 -8.57 25.64 -6.57
C MET A 109 -10.06 25.92 -6.39
N GLY A 110 -10.57 25.62 -5.19
CA GLY A 110 -12.00 25.72 -4.86
C GLY A 110 -12.70 24.36 -4.83
N ASN A 111 -14.02 24.37 -4.94
CA ASN A 111 -14.82 23.13 -4.88
C ASN A 111 -14.92 22.47 -6.28
N PHE A 112 -14.20 21.38 -6.48
CA PHE A 112 -14.24 20.53 -7.68
C PHE A 112 -15.10 19.27 -7.49
N GLY A 113 -16.02 19.28 -6.52
CA GLY A 113 -16.85 18.12 -6.17
C GLY A 113 -16.18 17.25 -5.11
N SER A 114 -16.86 16.17 -4.74
CA SER A 114 -16.39 15.24 -3.71
C SER A 114 -16.68 13.78 -4.08
N VAL A 115 -16.10 12.85 -3.31
CA VAL A 115 -16.40 11.40 -3.40
C VAL A 115 -17.87 11.09 -3.04
N ASP A 116 -18.56 12.04 -2.41
CA ASP A 116 -19.99 11.94 -2.09
C ASP A 116 -20.91 12.16 -3.30
N GLY A 117 -20.34 12.53 -4.44
CA GLY A 117 -21.11 12.85 -5.63
C GLY A 117 -21.61 14.31 -5.65
N ASP A 118 -21.12 15.15 -4.74
CA ASP A 118 -21.41 16.57 -4.77
C ASP A 118 -20.89 17.20 -6.06
N PRO A 119 -21.69 18.06 -6.73
CA PRO A 119 -21.25 18.74 -7.94
C PRO A 119 -20.17 19.79 -7.63
N ALA A 120 -19.33 20.05 -8.63
CA ALA A 120 -18.40 21.16 -8.56
C ALA A 120 -19.13 22.51 -8.43
N GLY A 121 -18.49 23.48 -7.78
CA GLY A 121 -18.96 24.85 -7.73
C GLY A 121 -19.09 25.45 -9.12
N ALA A 122 -19.90 26.49 -9.28
CA ALA A 122 -20.07 27.16 -10.59
C ALA A 122 -18.71 27.71 -11.09
N PRO A 123 -18.45 27.70 -12.42
CA PRO A 123 -17.13 28.03 -13.00
C PRO A 123 -16.62 29.45 -12.69
N ARG A 124 -17.50 30.35 -12.25
CA ARG A 124 -17.12 31.71 -11.78
C ARG A 124 -16.48 31.70 -10.39
N TYR A 125 -16.65 30.64 -9.58
CA TYR A 125 -16.09 30.50 -8.24
C TYR A 125 -14.83 29.63 -8.18
N THR A 126 -14.74 28.64 -9.08
CA THR A 126 -13.60 27.73 -9.16
C THR A 126 -12.49 28.30 -10.03
N GLU A 127 -11.27 27.92 -9.71
CA GLU A 127 -10.07 28.32 -10.46
C GLU A 127 -9.22 27.09 -10.78
N ALA A 128 -8.41 27.18 -11.84
CA ALA A 128 -7.55 26.10 -12.27
C ALA A 128 -6.27 26.63 -12.95
N ARG A 129 -5.26 25.79 -12.99
CA ARG A 129 -4.05 25.92 -13.82
C ARG A 129 -3.56 24.54 -14.24
N LEU A 130 -2.59 24.50 -15.14
CA LEU A 130 -1.94 23.24 -15.53
C LEU A 130 -1.13 22.66 -14.35
N SER A 131 -1.14 21.35 -14.21
CA SER A 131 -0.24 20.64 -13.29
C SER A 131 1.09 20.32 -13.95
N GLY A 132 2.07 19.83 -13.16
CA GLY A 132 3.34 19.35 -13.69
C GLY A 132 3.19 18.24 -14.72
N VAL A 133 2.20 17.35 -14.55
CA VAL A 133 1.89 16.27 -15.50
C VAL A 133 1.47 16.84 -16.87
N ALA A 134 0.59 17.83 -16.87
CA ALA A 134 0.17 18.48 -18.11
C ALA A 134 1.34 19.18 -18.80
N MET A 135 2.26 19.78 -18.04
CA MET A 135 3.43 20.45 -18.61
C MET A 135 4.31 19.51 -19.41
N ILE A 136 4.61 18.31 -18.91
CA ILE A 136 5.41 17.33 -19.65
C ILE A 136 4.64 16.64 -20.79
N MET A 137 3.31 16.66 -20.75
CA MET A 137 2.49 16.22 -21.89
C MET A 137 2.50 17.23 -23.03
N LEU A 138 2.65 18.52 -22.73
CA LEU A 138 2.68 19.64 -23.68
C LEU A 138 4.11 20.05 -24.08
N GLU A 139 5.13 19.49 -23.42
CA GLU A 139 6.54 19.81 -23.68
C GLU A 139 6.88 19.51 -25.15
N ASP A 140 7.65 20.39 -25.77
CA ASP A 140 8.09 20.28 -27.17
C ASP A 140 6.98 20.49 -28.25
N LEU A 141 5.78 20.92 -27.88
CA LEU A 141 4.70 21.16 -28.85
C LEU A 141 5.04 22.22 -29.89
N ASP A 142 5.93 23.16 -29.60
CA ASP A 142 6.42 24.23 -30.46
C ASP A 142 7.61 23.81 -31.36
N LYS A 143 8.07 22.56 -31.27
CA LYS A 143 9.24 22.03 -31.97
C LYS A 143 8.88 21.13 -33.16
N ASP A 144 7.75 21.35 -33.79
CA ASP A 144 7.24 20.53 -34.92
C ASP A 144 7.22 19.03 -34.67
N THR A 145 6.89 18.65 -33.42
CA THR A 145 6.94 17.25 -32.94
C THR A 145 5.71 16.42 -33.33
N VAL A 146 4.57 17.07 -33.55
CA VAL A 146 3.28 16.46 -33.90
C VAL A 146 2.62 17.19 -35.06
N ASN A 147 1.64 16.54 -35.72
CA ASN A 147 0.87 17.15 -36.77
C ASN A 147 -0.25 18.02 -36.19
N PHE A 148 -0.49 19.16 -36.87
CA PHE A 148 -1.56 20.07 -36.58
C PHE A 148 -2.69 19.92 -37.61
N GLN A 149 -3.88 20.37 -37.23
CA GLN A 149 -5.04 20.47 -38.10
C GLN A 149 -5.74 21.82 -37.90
N PRO A 150 -6.45 22.35 -38.88
CA PRO A 150 -7.26 23.55 -38.71
C PRO A 150 -8.32 23.36 -37.60
N THR A 151 -8.59 24.44 -36.88
CA THR A 151 -9.73 24.50 -35.95
C THR A 151 -11.05 24.55 -36.75
N TYR A 152 -12.18 24.42 -36.05
CA TYR A 152 -13.52 24.39 -36.65
C TYR A 152 -13.84 25.64 -37.55
N ASP A 153 -13.20 26.77 -37.25
CA ASP A 153 -13.35 28.04 -38.01
C ASP A 153 -12.19 28.32 -38.97
N GLU A 154 -11.25 27.40 -39.09
CA GLU A 154 -10.04 27.45 -39.93
C GLU A 154 -9.12 28.66 -39.67
N ARG A 155 -9.33 29.37 -38.53
CA ARG A 155 -8.51 30.55 -38.17
C ARG A 155 -7.29 30.21 -37.38
N HIS A 156 -7.30 29.09 -36.69
CA HIS A 156 -6.20 28.61 -35.82
C HIS A 156 -5.82 27.19 -36.19
N GLN A 157 -4.74 26.70 -35.58
CA GLN A 157 -4.30 25.33 -35.71
C GLN A 157 -4.37 24.65 -34.33
N GLU A 158 -4.84 23.41 -34.30
CA GLU A 158 -4.80 22.58 -33.10
C GLU A 158 -3.96 21.31 -33.33
N PRO A 159 -3.25 20.80 -32.30
CA PRO A 159 -2.50 19.56 -32.46
C PRO A 159 -3.47 18.38 -32.51
N ARG A 160 -3.24 17.46 -33.44
CA ARG A 160 -3.99 16.20 -33.53
C ARG A 160 -3.78 15.29 -32.32
N VAL A 161 -2.56 15.33 -31.75
CA VAL A 161 -2.11 14.56 -30.61
C VAL A 161 -1.04 15.37 -29.87
N LEU A 162 -0.90 15.21 -28.55
CA LEU A 162 0.19 15.87 -27.81
C LEU A 162 1.50 15.09 -27.92
N PRO A 163 2.65 15.73 -27.77
CA PRO A 163 3.95 15.06 -27.69
C PRO A 163 4.04 14.04 -26.56
N ALA A 164 3.32 14.26 -25.47
CA ALA A 164 3.04 13.37 -24.33
C ALA A 164 4.23 12.49 -23.89
N MET A 165 5.14 13.05 -23.10
CA MET A 165 6.20 12.27 -22.46
C MET A 165 5.64 11.37 -21.34
N PHE A 166 4.52 11.76 -20.74
CA PHE A 166 3.81 11.01 -19.70
C PHE A 166 2.88 9.97 -20.34
N PRO A 167 2.94 8.67 -19.93
CA PRO A 167 2.09 7.60 -20.49
C PRO A 167 0.65 7.68 -19.95
N ASN A 168 -0.04 8.76 -20.25
CA ASN A 168 -1.29 9.17 -19.63
C ASN A 168 -2.42 8.14 -19.77
N LEU A 169 -2.55 7.44 -20.91
CA LEU A 169 -3.62 6.46 -21.09
C LEU A 169 -3.57 5.34 -20.05
N VAL A 170 -2.38 4.84 -19.76
CA VAL A 170 -2.18 3.75 -18.80
C VAL A 170 -2.19 4.28 -17.36
N CYS A 171 -1.58 5.45 -17.12
CA CYS A 171 -1.46 6.01 -15.77
C CYS A 171 -2.78 6.57 -15.22
N ASN A 172 -3.58 7.26 -16.03
CA ASN A 172 -4.85 7.86 -15.61
C ASN A 172 -6.08 7.05 -16.04
N GLY A 173 -5.91 6.15 -17.00
CA GLY A 173 -7.05 5.44 -17.58
C GLY A 173 -7.95 6.34 -18.42
N SER A 174 -9.08 5.81 -18.83
CA SER A 174 -10.15 6.53 -19.53
C SER A 174 -11.46 5.76 -19.45
N SER A 175 -12.57 6.45 -19.34
CA SER A 175 -13.91 5.85 -19.45
C SER A 175 -14.76 6.61 -20.46
N GLY A 176 -15.58 5.91 -21.24
CA GLY A 176 -16.45 6.52 -22.23
C GLY A 176 -17.36 5.51 -22.91
N ILE A 177 -18.54 5.98 -23.28
CA ILE A 177 -19.55 5.19 -24.01
C ILE A 177 -19.85 5.92 -25.31
N VAL A 178 -19.78 5.20 -26.42
CA VAL A 178 -20.09 5.70 -27.77
C VAL A 178 -20.95 4.68 -28.51
N PRO A 179 -21.62 5.06 -29.62
CA PRO A 179 -22.33 4.07 -30.43
C PRO A 179 -21.41 2.90 -30.81
N ALA A 180 -21.82 1.69 -30.54
CA ALA A 180 -21.13 0.42 -30.80
C ALA A 180 -19.84 0.14 -29.97
N TYR A 181 -19.27 1.08 -29.26
CA TYR A 181 -18.05 0.89 -28.48
C TYR A 181 -18.16 1.48 -27.08
N ALA A 182 -17.45 0.88 -26.14
CA ALA A 182 -17.21 1.44 -24.82
C ALA A 182 -15.73 1.33 -24.50
N THR A 183 -15.19 2.28 -23.75
CA THR A 183 -13.85 2.21 -23.17
C THR A 183 -13.96 2.33 -21.66
N ASN A 184 -13.19 1.51 -20.95
CA ASN A 184 -13.09 1.58 -19.48
C ASN A 184 -11.71 1.07 -19.07
N ILE A 185 -10.74 1.96 -19.08
CA ILE A 185 -9.32 1.66 -18.84
C ILE A 185 -8.99 2.06 -17.40
N PRO A 186 -8.50 1.13 -16.57
CA PRO A 186 -8.13 1.43 -15.20
C PRO A 186 -6.81 2.21 -15.13
N PRO A 187 -6.62 3.08 -14.11
CA PRO A 187 -5.37 3.77 -13.85
C PRO A 187 -4.31 2.82 -13.28
N HIS A 188 -3.01 3.15 -13.49
CA HIS A 188 -1.86 2.39 -12.99
C HIS A 188 -0.82 3.33 -12.37
N ASN A 189 0.07 2.77 -11.53
CA ASN A 189 1.17 3.50 -10.92
C ASN A 189 2.22 3.89 -11.97
N VAL A 190 2.60 5.18 -12.00
CA VAL A 190 3.52 5.70 -13.01
C VAL A 190 4.92 5.08 -12.92
N GLY A 191 5.41 4.79 -11.71
CA GLY A 191 6.70 4.15 -11.52
C GLY A 191 6.75 2.77 -12.16
N GLU A 192 5.70 1.99 -11.95
CA GLU A 192 5.53 0.65 -12.53
C GLU A 192 5.34 0.68 -14.05
N VAL A 193 4.53 1.62 -14.55
CA VAL A 193 4.32 1.81 -16.00
C VAL A 193 5.61 2.19 -16.69
N VAL A 194 6.43 3.06 -16.09
CA VAL A 194 7.74 3.45 -16.63
C VAL A 194 8.70 2.27 -16.65
N ASP A 195 8.75 1.47 -15.58
CA ASP A 195 9.62 0.29 -15.54
C ASP A 195 9.20 -0.74 -16.61
N ALA A 196 7.91 -0.97 -16.79
CA ALA A 196 7.39 -1.82 -17.86
C ALA A 196 7.69 -1.27 -19.26
N ALA A 197 7.55 0.05 -19.47
CA ALA A 197 7.87 0.70 -20.74
C ALA A 197 9.36 0.61 -21.07
N ILE A 198 10.25 0.78 -20.10
CA ILE A 198 11.70 0.59 -20.27
C ILE A 198 12.02 -0.86 -20.59
N ALA A 199 11.41 -1.82 -19.91
CA ALA A 199 11.61 -3.25 -20.20
C ALA A 199 11.17 -3.63 -21.62
N ILE A 200 10.07 -3.05 -22.13
CA ILE A 200 9.63 -3.22 -23.53
C ILE A 200 10.59 -2.57 -24.54
N LEU A 201 11.27 -1.46 -24.18
CA LEU A 201 12.31 -0.85 -25.00
C LEU A 201 13.56 -1.73 -25.08
N ASP A 202 13.88 -2.44 -23.99
CA ASP A 202 15.01 -3.35 -23.91
C ASP A 202 14.74 -4.67 -24.63
N ASP A 203 13.54 -5.22 -24.45
CA ASP A 203 13.06 -6.43 -25.09
C ASP A 203 11.63 -6.25 -25.63
N PRO A 204 11.46 -5.93 -26.91
CA PRO A 204 10.15 -5.77 -27.53
C PRO A 204 9.27 -7.05 -27.48
N ASP A 205 9.88 -8.21 -27.31
CA ASP A 205 9.18 -9.52 -27.25
C ASP A 205 8.92 -10.00 -25.83
N ILE A 206 9.24 -9.19 -24.81
CA ILE A 206 9.01 -9.50 -23.39
C ILE A 206 7.62 -10.12 -23.15
N ALA A 207 7.57 -11.19 -22.36
CA ALA A 207 6.32 -11.87 -22.02
C ALA A 207 5.43 -11.05 -21.08
N THR A 208 4.11 -11.24 -21.18
CA THR A 208 3.14 -10.54 -20.30
C THR A 208 3.39 -10.84 -18.83
N GLU A 209 3.83 -12.04 -18.47
CA GLU A 209 4.17 -12.42 -17.09
C GLU A 209 5.31 -11.58 -16.52
N GLU A 210 6.32 -11.23 -17.31
CA GLU A 210 7.42 -10.38 -16.87
C GLU A 210 6.96 -8.94 -16.71
N ILE A 211 6.07 -8.46 -17.59
CA ILE A 211 5.43 -7.15 -17.44
C ILE A 211 4.61 -7.10 -16.14
N MET A 212 3.88 -8.19 -15.80
CA MET A 212 3.11 -8.28 -14.56
C MET A 212 3.96 -8.28 -13.29
N LYS A 213 5.24 -8.66 -13.37
CA LYS A 213 6.16 -8.53 -12.21
C LYS A 213 6.55 -7.07 -11.96
N LEU A 214 6.68 -6.28 -13.02
CA LEU A 214 7.02 -4.86 -12.95
C LEU A 214 5.79 -3.98 -12.67
N MET A 215 4.66 -4.35 -13.25
CA MET A 215 3.38 -3.65 -13.15
C MET A 215 2.29 -4.68 -12.79
N PRO A 216 2.08 -4.96 -11.49
CA PRO A 216 1.23 -6.05 -11.06
C PRO A 216 -0.27 -5.85 -11.32
N GLY A 217 -0.71 -4.62 -11.62
CA GLY A 217 -2.10 -4.32 -11.94
C GLY A 217 -2.50 -2.87 -11.70
N PRO A 218 -3.80 -2.57 -11.74
CA PRO A 218 -4.32 -1.22 -11.53
C PRO A 218 -3.90 -0.61 -10.19
N ASP A 219 -3.81 0.71 -10.16
CA ASP A 219 -3.57 1.51 -8.96
C ASP A 219 -4.58 2.65 -8.89
N PHE A 220 -5.68 2.40 -8.19
CA PHE A 220 -6.80 3.33 -8.12
C PHE A 220 -6.52 4.51 -7.19
N PRO A 221 -6.96 5.73 -7.53
CA PRO A 221 -6.80 6.90 -6.66
C PRO A 221 -7.49 6.74 -5.30
N SER A 222 -8.59 5.98 -5.22
CA SER A 222 -9.33 5.67 -4.00
C SER A 222 -8.70 4.57 -3.15
N ALA A 223 -7.53 4.03 -3.53
CA ALA A 223 -6.86 2.92 -2.86
C ALA A 223 -7.67 1.61 -2.82
N GLY A 224 -7.92 1.01 -1.65
CA GLY A 224 -8.66 -0.24 -1.50
C GLY A 224 -7.88 -1.49 -1.89
N PHE A 225 -8.61 -2.58 -2.07
CA PHE A 225 -8.04 -3.88 -2.43
C PHE A 225 -8.50 -4.31 -3.82
N ILE A 226 -7.63 -5.02 -4.54
CA ILE A 226 -7.96 -5.85 -5.70
C ILE A 226 -7.85 -7.31 -5.27
N LEU A 227 -8.89 -8.09 -5.54
CA LEU A 227 -8.96 -9.50 -5.21
C LEU A 227 -8.70 -10.35 -6.45
N GLY A 228 -7.64 -11.16 -6.41
CA GLY A 228 -7.24 -12.03 -7.51
C GLY A 228 -6.47 -11.32 -8.63
N THR A 229 -5.72 -12.09 -9.40
CA THR A 229 -4.88 -11.60 -10.51
C THR A 229 -5.38 -12.05 -11.89
N LYS A 230 -6.35 -12.97 -11.94
CA LYS A 230 -6.87 -13.57 -13.19
C LYS A 230 -7.48 -12.52 -14.12
N GLY A 231 -8.27 -11.59 -13.56
CA GLY A 231 -8.86 -10.51 -14.36
C GLY A 231 -7.80 -9.53 -14.88
N ILE A 232 -6.74 -9.29 -14.10
CA ILE A 232 -5.59 -8.47 -14.50
C ILE A 232 -4.88 -9.13 -15.68
N ARG A 233 -4.52 -10.41 -15.59
CA ARG A 233 -3.90 -11.17 -16.68
C ARG A 233 -4.76 -11.11 -17.94
N SER A 234 -6.08 -11.34 -17.81
CA SER A 234 -7.00 -11.32 -18.93
C SER A 234 -6.93 -10.02 -19.73
N TYR A 235 -7.05 -8.85 -19.07
CA TYR A 235 -7.02 -7.60 -19.84
C TYR A 235 -5.60 -7.20 -20.28
N TYR A 236 -4.55 -7.67 -19.62
CA TYR A 236 -3.17 -7.46 -20.10
C TYR A 236 -2.93 -8.15 -21.44
N GLU A 237 -3.50 -9.35 -21.61
CA GLU A 237 -3.36 -10.14 -22.81
C GLU A 237 -4.36 -9.74 -23.91
N THR A 238 -5.62 -9.56 -23.55
CA THR A 238 -6.74 -9.43 -24.50
C THR A 238 -7.36 -8.04 -24.60
N GLY A 239 -7.05 -7.14 -23.68
CA GLY A 239 -7.71 -5.85 -23.55
C GLY A 239 -9.05 -5.90 -22.79
N ASN A 240 -9.58 -7.08 -22.48
CA ASN A 240 -10.82 -7.29 -21.72
C ASN A 240 -10.57 -8.07 -20.43
N GLY A 241 -11.23 -7.67 -19.36
CA GLY A 241 -11.15 -8.38 -18.09
C GLY A 241 -12.08 -7.81 -17.04
N SER A 242 -12.17 -8.48 -15.91
CA SER A 242 -12.95 -8.01 -14.76
C SER A 242 -12.07 -8.03 -13.52
N VAL A 243 -11.89 -6.89 -12.88
CA VAL A 243 -11.08 -6.71 -11.67
C VAL A 243 -12.03 -6.53 -10.49
N THR A 244 -11.98 -7.44 -9.53
CA THR A 244 -12.78 -7.34 -8.30
C THR A 244 -12.12 -6.38 -7.34
N MET A 245 -12.78 -5.26 -7.04
CA MET A 245 -12.35 -4.26 -6.07
C MET A 245 -13.09 -4.45 -4.74
N GLN A 246 -12.43 -4.14 -3.64
CA GLN A 246 -13.02 -4.20 -2.30
C GLN A 246 -12.57 -3.03 -1.44
N ALA A 247 -13.52 -2.51 -0.66
CA ALA A 247 -13.29 -1.47 0.35
C ALA A 247 -12.33 -1.97 1.45
N ARG A 248 -11.53 -1.07 1.99
CA ARG A 248 -10.76 -1.32 3.21
C ARG A 248 -11.61 -1.03 4.41
N ALA A 249 -11.86 -2.06 5.22
CA ALA A 249 -12.63 -1.95 6.44
C ALA A 249 -11.88 -2.61 7.60
N VAL A 250 -11.93 -1.99 8.79
CA VAL A 250 -11.30 -2.46 10.03
C VAL A 250 -12.38 -2.56 11.11
N ILE A 251 -12.28 -3.57 11.96
CA ILE A 251 -13.17 -3.72 13.10
C ILE A 251 -12.53 -3.07 14.32
N GLU A 252 -13.15 -2.05 14.87
CA GLU A 252 -12.67 -1.30 16.04
C GLU A 252 -13.67 -1.37 17.20
N PRO A 253 -13.22 -1.50 18.46
CA PRO A 253 -14.07 -1.33 19.61
C PRO A 253 -14.39 0.17 19.81
N LEU A 254 -15.68 0.52 19.93
CA LEU A 254 -16.12 1.90 20.22
C LEU A 254 -16.10 2.20 21.72
N ASP A 255 -16.57 1.25 22.53
CA ASP A 255 -16.61 1.32 23.98
C ASP A 255 -16.47 -0.09 24.60
N ARG A 256 -16.76 -0.23 25.91
CA ARG A 256 -16.62 -1.49 26.63
C ARG A 256 -17.50 -2.65 26.10
N SER A 257 -18.49 -2.35 25.27
CA SER A 257 -19.52 -3.33 24.88
C SER A 257 -19.97 -3.23 23.43
N ARG A 258 -19.51 -2.23 22.66
CA ARG A 258 -19.90 -2.02 21.27
C ARG A 258 -18.68 -2.04 20.36
N THR A 259 -18.87 -2.61 19.19
CA THR A 259 -17.89 -2.68 18.10
C THR A 259 -18.43 -1.96 16.88
N ALA A 260 -17.55 -1.36 16.10
CA ALA A 260 -17.89 -0.77 14.81
C ALA A 260 -17.02 -1.34 13.70
N ILE A 261 -17.55 -1.33 12.51
CA ILE A 261 -16.82 -1.52 11.27
C ILE A 261 -16.49 -0.12 10.75
N ILE A 262 -15.20 0.19 10.63
CA ILE A 262 -14.69 1.46 10.12
C ILE A 262 -14.23 1.25 8.70
N VAL A 263 -14.84 1.97 7.75
CA VAL A 263 -14.42 1.94 6.34
C VAL A 263 -13.59 3.17 6.05
N THR A 264 -12.35 2.96 5.60
CA THR A 264 -11.38 4.04 5.32
C THR A 264 -11.11 4.24 3.85
N GLU A 265 -11.39 3.26 3.00
CA GLU A 265 -11.17 3.32 1.56
C GLU A 265 -12.32 2.61 0.84
N LEU A 266 -12.76 3.15 -0.29
CA LEU A 266 -13.84 2.62 -1.11
C LEU A 266 -13.33 2.15 -2.47
N PRO A 267 -14.05 1.20 -3.13
CA PRO A 267 -13.78 0.87 -4.51
C PRO A 267 -13.86 2.10 -5.42
N TYR A 268 -13.04 2.12 -6.44
CA TYR A 268 -13.00 3.22 -7.41
C TYR A 268 -14.37 3.45 -8.08
N GLN A 269 -14.73 4.71 -8.26
CA GLN A 269 -16.02 5.15 -8.82
C GLN A 269 -17.27 4.81 -7.99
N VAL A 270 -17.11 4.43 -6.73
CA VAL A 270 -18.23 4.24 -5.80
C VAL A 270 -18.49 5.54 -5.04
N SER A 271 -19.71 6.06 -5.13
CA SER A 271 -20.18 7.19 -4.33
C SER A 271 -20.38 6.75 -2.88
N LYS A 272 -19.76 7.47 -1.94
CA LYS A 272 -19.88 7.19 -0.50
C LYS A 272 -21.32 7.39 -0.02
N SER A 273 -21.97 8.48 -0.42
CA SER A 273 -23.35 8.80 -0.02
C SER A 273 -24.35 7.75 -0.52
N GLU A 274 -24.23 7.32 -1.79
CA GLU A 274 -25.09 6.28 -2.34
C GLU A 274 -24.88 4.94 -1.64
N LEU A 275 -23.64 4.60 -1.31
CA LEU A 275 -23.30 3.40 -0.54
C LEU A 275 -23.95 3.42 0.83
N LEU A 276 -23.87 4.54 1.55
CA LEU A 276 -24.46 4.68 2.89
C LEU A 276 -25.98 4.58 2.84
N MET A 277 -26.64 5.25 1.90
CA MET A 277 -28.08 5.12 1.70
C MET A 277 -28.50 3.69 1.35
N HIS A 278 -27.70 2.99 0.55
CA HIS A 278 -27.96 1.60 0.21
C HIS A 278 -27.81 0.67 1.42
N ILE A 279 -26.78 0.86 2.25
CA ILE A 279 -26.59 0.10 3.49
C ILE A 279 -27.78 0.32 4.45
N ALA A 280 -28.18 1.57 4.66
CA ALA A 280 -29.32 1.92 5.50
C ALA A 280 -30.61 1.22 5.03
N ARG A 281 -30.90 1.28 3.72
CA ARG A 281 -32.07 0.60 3.13
C ARG A 281 -32.01 -0.92 3.33
N LEU A 282 -30.87 -1.57 3.12
CA LEU A 282 -30.72 -3.01 3.32
C LEU A 282 -30.87 -3.40 4.81
N HIS A 283 -30.51 -2.51 5.71
CA HIS A 283 -30.73 -2.69 7.14
C HIS A 283 -32.22 -2.60 7.50
N GLU A 284 -32.92 -1.58 7.00
CA GLU A 284 -34.38 -1.40 7.17
C GLU A 284 -35.18 -2.58 6.58
N GLU A 285 -34.78 -3.08 5.43
CA GLU A 285 -35.35 -4.28 4.79
C GLU A 285 -35.01 -5.60 5.52
N GLY A 286 -34.20 -5.56 6.58
CA GLY A 286 -33.79 -6.75 7.34
C GLY A 286 -32.83 -7.67 6.58
N LYS A 287 -32.26 -7.24 5.44
CA LYS A 287 -31.29 -8.02 4.65
C LYS A 287 -29.90 -8.01 5.23
N ILE A 288 -29.54 -6.97 5.98
CA ILE A 288 -28.33 -6.88 6.80
C ILE A 288 -28.77 -6.67 8.25
N VAL A 289 -28.45 -7.64 9.10
CA VAL A 289 -28.83 -7.64 10.51
C VAL A 289 -27.61 -7.33 11.36
N GLY A 290 -27.81 -6.65 12.49
CA GLY A 290 -26.72 -6.40 13.46
C GLY A 290 -26.14 -4.99 13.42
N ILE A 291 -26.58 -4.11 12.51
CA ILE A 291 -26.23 -2.69 12.51
C ILE A 291 -27.07 -1.98 13.59
N SER A 292 -26.46 -1.08 14.35
CA SER A 292 -27.08 -0.21 15.35
C SER A 292 -27.19 1.22 14.86
N ASP A 293 -26.13 1.73 14.23
CA ASP A 293 -26.08 3.10 13.72
C ASP A 293 -25.09 3.20 12.53
N LEU A 294 -25.26 4.20 11.69
CA LEU A 294 -24.46 4.44 10.51
C LEU A 294 -24.11 5.93 10.43
N ARG A 295 -22.82 6.27 10.54
CA ARG A 295 -22.34 7.65 10.54
C ARG A 295 -21.22 7.86 9.53
N ASP A 296 -21.18 9.04 8.97
CA ASP A 296 -20.06 9.56 8.20
C ASP A 296 -19.25 10.52 9.07
N GLU A 297 -18.02 10.14 9.39
CA GLU A 297 -17.07 10.93 10.16
C GLU A 297 -15.88 11.37 9.28
N THR A 298 -16.06 11.39 7.96
CA THR A 298 -15.05 11.83 7.01
C THR A 298 -14.67 13.30 7.25
N ASP A 299 -13.38 13.55 7.41
CA ASP A 299 -12.82 14.88 7.61
C ASP A 299 -11.60 15.13 6.70
N ARG A 300 -10.87 16.23 6.94
CA ARG A 300 -9.64 16.55 6.18
C ARG A 300 -8.50 15.57 6.37
N LYS A 301 -8.57 14.66 7.34
CA LYS A 301 -7.56 13.63 7.59
C LYS A 301 -7.80 12.37 6.78
N GLY A 302 -9.01 12.21 6.24
CA GLY A 302 -9.36 11.08 5.37
C GLY A 302 -10.79 10.61 5.54
N MET A 303 -11.14 9.62 4.74
CA MET A 303 -12.43 8.96 4.77
C MET A 303 -12.58 8.11 6.04
N ARG A 304 -13.71 8.27 6.73
CA ARG A 304 -14.07 7.46 7.91
C ARG A 304 -15.57 7.26 7.96
N VAL A 305 -16.02 6.13 7.47
CA VAL A 305 -17.41 5.69 7.63
C VAL A 305 -17.50 4.74 8.80
N VAL A 306 -18.37 5.01 9.76
CA VAL A 306 -18.56 4.25 10.99
C VAL A 306 -19.87 3.50 10.94
N ILE A 307 -19.80 2.18 10.95
CA ILE A 307 -20.97 1.29 11.01
C ILE A 307 -20.98 0.66 12.40
N GLU A 308 -21.77 1.21 13.32
CA GLU A 308 -21.89 0.68 14.67
C GLU A 308 -22.70 -0.62 14.69
N LEU A 309 -22.24 -1.58 15.47
CA LEU A 309 -22.89 -2.89 15.58
C LEU A 309 -23.65 -3.02 16.89
N ARG A 310 -24.71 -3.83 16.87
CA ARG A 310 -25.40 -4.27 18.08
C ARG A 310 -24.48 -5.13 18.94
N ARG A 311 -24.69 -5.16 20.24
CA ARG A 311 -23.85 -5.92 21.19
C ARG A 311 -23.80 -7.42 20.92
N ASP A 312 -24.88 -7.98 20.38
CA ASP A 312 -25.04 -9.39 20.03
C ASP A 312 -24.60 -9.75 18.61
N ALA A 313 -24.21 -8.75 17.79
CA ALA A 313 -23.81 -8.96 16.41
C ALA A 313 -22.36 -9.44 16.30
N ASN A 314 -22.13 -10.43 15.44
CA ASN A 314 -20.78 -10.84 15.06
C ASN A 314 -20.25 -9.90 13.94
N PRO A 315 -19.17 -9.12 14.21
CA PRO A 315 -18.68 -8.14 13.26
C PRO A 315 -18.28 -8.73 11.91
N ASN A 316 -17.67 -9.93 11.91
CA ASN A 316 -17.23 -10.57 10.68
C ASN A 316 -18.42 -11.02 9.81
N VAL A 317 -19.50 -11.47 10.42
CA VAL A 317 -20.72 -11.85 9.68
C VAL A 317 -21.35 -10.62 9.02
N VAL A 318 -21.44 -9.51 9.75
CA VAL A 318 -21.98 -8.26 9.20
C VAL A 318 -21.09 -7.73 8.09
N LEU A 319 -19.76 -7.72 8.27
CA LEU A 319 -18.81 -7.28 7.26
C LEU A 319 -18.92 -8.14 5.99
N ASN A 320 -19.03 -9.46 6.11
CA ASN A 320 -19.23 -10.33 4.95
C ASN A 320 -20.56 -10.08 4.23
N GLN A 321 -21.63 -9.76 4.98
CA GLN A 321 -22.91 -9.37 4.37
C GLN A 321 -22.78 -8.04 3.60
N LEU A 322 -22.06 -7.07 4.16
CA LEU A 322 -21.76 -5.79 3.50
C LEU A 322 -21.00 -6.01 2.18
N TYR A 323 -19.94 -6.82 2.19
CA TYR A 323 -19.20 -7.13 0.95
C TYR A 323 -20.05 -7.89 -0.09
N LYS A 324 -20.95 -8.76 0.32
CA LYS A 324 -21.79 -9.53 -0.61
C LYS A 324 -22.97 -8.74 -1.19
N ARG A 325 -23.49 -7.74 -0.47
CA ARG A 325 -24.76 -7.09 -0.79
C ARG A 325 -24.66 -5.62 -1.17
N THR A 326 -23.46 -5.04 -1.06
CA THR A 326 -23.24 -3.62 -1.31
C THR A 326 -22.02 -3.39 -2.21
N ALA A 327 -21.86 -2.15 -2.69
CA ALA A 327 -20.73 -1.74 -3.48
C ALA A 327 -19.41 -1.64 -2.67
N MET A 328 -19.37 -2.08 -1.40
CA MET A 328 -18.11 -2.30 -0.69
C MET A 328 -17.23 -3.38 -1.36
N ARG A 329 -17.82 -4.28 -2.15
CA ARG A 329 -17.13 -5.13 -3.10
C ARG A 329 -17.85 -5.01 -4.44
N THR A 330 -17.12 -4.66 -5.49
CA THR A 330 -17.67 -4.49 -6.84
C THR A 330 -16.65 -4.87 -7.90
N ASN A 331 -17.11 -5.10 -9.11
CA ASN A 331 -16.25 -5.45 -10.24
C ASN A 331 -16.04 -4.25 -11.15
N PHE A 332 -14.80 -3.98 -11.51
CA PHE A 332 -14.43 -3.04 -12.56
C PHE A 332 -14.28 -3.82 -13.87
N ALA A 333 -15.23 -3.63 -14.78
CA ALA A 333 -15.18 -4.25 -16.10
C ALA A 333 -14.16 -3.48 -16.97
N VAL A 334 -13.00 -4.08 -17.23
CA VAL A 334 -11.97 -3.48 -18.09
C VAL A 334 -12.29 -3.68 -19.55
N ASN A 335 -12.22 -2.61 -20.32
CA ASN A 335 -12.30 -2.61 -21.78
C ASN A 335 -11.28 -1.60 -22.33
N PHE A 336 -10.15 -2.09 -22.81
CA PHE A 336 -9.00 -1.27 -23.22
C PHE A 336 -9.12 -0.82 -24.67
N MET A 337 -10.24 -0.16 -25.00
CA MET A 337 -10.57 0.35 -26.32
C MET A 337 -9.97 1.75 -26.51
N ALA A 338 -9.15 1.94 -27.53
CA ALA A 338 -8.54 3.23 -27.85
C ALA A 338 -8.45 3.45 -29.36
N LEU A 339 -8.23 4.70 -29.77
CA LEU A 339 -7.97 5.07 -31.16
C LEU A 339 -6.50 4.84 -31.48
N VAL A 340 -6.25 4.02 -32.49
CA VAL A 340 -4.89 3.64 -32.92
C VAL A 340 -4.62 4.26 -34.30
N PRO A 341 -3.44 4.89 -34.52
CA PRO A 341 -3.08 5.44 -35.84
C PRO A 341 -2.93 4.34 -36.89
N VAL A 342 -3.42 4.60 -38.10
CA VAL A 342 -3.23 3.73 -39.26
C VAL A 342 -1.88 4.09 -39.90
N PRO A 343 -0.93 3.14 -40.03
CA PRO A 343 0.40 3.41 -40.56
C PRO A 343 0.34 4.08 -41.95
N GLY A 344 1.16 5.13 -42.12
CA GLY A 344 1.24 5.88 -43.40
C GLY A 344 0.06 6.80 -43.70
N THR A 345 -0.86 6.97 -42.75
CA THR A 345 -2.02 7.89 -42.89
C THR A 345 -2.20 8.71 -41.61
N ASP A 346 -2.98 9.78 -41.73
CA ASP A 346 -3.42 10.58 -40.56
C ASP A 346 -4.70 10.01 -39.89
N ALA A 347 -5.22 8.89 -40.40
CA ALA A 347 -6.42 8.26 -39.87
C ALA A 347 -6.16 7.48 -38.58
N VAL A 348 -7.18 7.42 -37.74
CA VAL A 348 -7.19 6.59 -36.53
C VAL A 348 -8.39 5.62 -36.58
N VAL A 349 -8.24 4.45 -35.98
CA VAL A 349 -9.31 3.44 -35.90
C VAL A 349 -9.47 2.94 -34.47
N PRO A 350 -10.69 2.63 -34.02
CA PRO A 350 -10.88 2.03 -32.70
C PRO A 350 -10.37 0.59 -32.69
N ARG A 351 -9.53 0.26 -31.70
CA ARG A 351 -9.00 -1.09 -31.47
C ARG A 351 -9.01 -1.43 -30.00
N LEU A 352 -9.28 -2.71 -29.72
CA LEU A 352 -9.08 -3.30 -28.41
C LEU A 352 -7.61 -3.71 -28.30
N LEU A 353 -6.93 -3.29 -27.21
CA LEU A 353 -5.49 -3.42 -27.06
C LEU A 353 -5.16 -4.17 -25.77
N GLY A 354 -4.19 -5.07 -25.82
CA GLY A 354 -3.51 -5.55 -24.62
C GLY A 354 -2.58 -4.46 -24.06
N ILE A 355 -2.15 -4.62 -22.81
CA ILE A 355 -1.33 -3.60 -22.16
C ILE A 355 0.03 -3.39 -22.83
N LYS A 356 0.68 -4.48 -23.28
CA LYS A 356 1.94 -4.43 -24.02
C LYS A 356 1.79 -3.65 -25.32
N GLU A 357 0.76 -3.96 -26.10
CA GLU A 357 0.47 -3.30 -27.37
C GLU A 357 0.21 -1.79 -27.17
N CYS A 358 -0.54 -1.44 -26.11
CA CYS A 358 -0.78 -0.05 -25.75
C CYS A 358 0.52 0.71 -25.45
N LEU A 359 1.42 0.12 -24.65
CA LEU A 359 2.72 0.72 -24.35
C LEU A 359 3.61 0.80 -25.58
N GLN A 360 3.57 -0.19 -26.49
CA GLN A 360 4.31 -0.15 -27.74
C GLN A 360 3.86 1.01 -28.65
N HIS A 361 2.56 1.28 -28.73
CA HIS A 361 2.05 2.45 -29.49
C HIS A 361 2.50 3.78 -28.86
N PHE A 362 2.49 3.89 -27.54
CA PHE A 362 3.03 5.05 -26.83
C PHE A 362 4.53 5.23 -27.11
N LEU A 363 5.32 4.16 -27.00
CA LEU A 363 6.77 4.22 -27.26
C LEU A 363 7.09 4.55 -28.72
N THR A 364 6.31 4.04 -29.66
CA THR A 364 6.44 4.37 -31.09
C THR A 364 6.20 5.85 -31.30
N HIS A 365 5.13 6.41 -30.72
CA HIS A 365 4.85 7.83 -30.75
C HIS A 365 5.98 8.66 -30.13
N ARG A 366 6.46 8.27 -28.94
CA ARG A 366 7.60 8.96 -28.30
C ARG A 366 8.84 8.99 -29.17
N ARG A 367 9.15 7.88 -29.83
CA ARG A 367 10.28 7.81 -30.77
C ARG A 367 10.11 8.81 -31.92
N GLU A 368 8.91 8.90 -32.49
CA GLU A 368 8.62 9.88 -33.55
C GLU A 368 8.81 11.32 -33.04
N VAL A 369 8.31 11.61 -31.84
CA VAL A 369 8.49 12.93 -31.20
C VAL A 369 9.96 13.25 -30.98
N VAL A 370 10.76 12.32 -30.46
CA VAL A 370 12.21 12.48 -30.28
C VAL A 370 12.90 12.75 -31.62
N LEU A 371 12.57 11.99 -32.66
CA LEU A 371 13.14 12.19 -34.00
C LEU A 371 12.78 13.56 -34.58
N ARG A 372 11.51 13.96 -34.51
CA ARG A 372 11.05 15.26 -35.04
C ARG A 372 11.67 16.42 -34.26
N ARG A 373 11.65 16.35 -32.91
CA ARG A 373 12.33 17.34 -32.08
C ARG A 373 13.80 17.45 -32.40
N THR A 374 14.51 16.34 -32.54
CA THR A 374 15.94 16.33 -32.84
C THR A 374 16.22 16.93 -34.23
N ARG A 375 15.39 16.66 -35.24
CA ARG A 375 15.50 17.30 -36.56
C ARG A 375 15.29 18.82 -36.48
N PHE A 376 14.30 19.26 -35.70
CA PHE A 376 14.02 20.67 -35.47
C PHE A 376 15.22 21.37 -34.80
N LEU A 377 15.74 20.78 -33.72
CA LEU A 377 16.91 21.32 -32.99
C LEU A 377 18.18 21.29 -33.85
N LEU A 378 18.40 20.22 -34.61
CA LEU A 378 19.52 20.13 -35.54
C LEU A 378 19.47 21.26 -36.56
N LYS A 379 18.33 21.46 -37.22
CA LYS A 379 18.14 22.55 -38.17
C LYS A 379 18.37 23.91 -37.52
N GLN A 380 17.87 24.14 -36.34
CA GLN A 380 18.07 25.39 -35.61
C GLN A 380 19.55 25.60 -35.26
N ALA A 381 20.23 24.54 -34.81
CA ALA A 381 21.66 24.58 -34.49
C ALA A 381 22.52 24.80 -35.75
N GLU A 382 22.20 24.13 -36.87
CA GLU A 382 22.91 24.31 -38.17
C GLU A 382 22.69 25.73 -38.73
N ASP A 383 21.45 26.26 -38.68
CA ASP A 383 21.15 27.63 -39.09
C ASP A 383 21.92 28.66 -38.24
N ARG A 384 22.01 28.42 -36.90
CA ARG A 384 22.79 29.30 -36.01
C ARG A 384 24.29 29.18 -36.22
N ALA A 385 24.81 27.96 -36.34
CA ALA A 385 26.23 27.72 -36.64
C ALA A 385 26.66 28.37 -37.97
N HIS A 386 25.80 28.26 -39.00
CA HIS A 386 26.05 28.93 -40.30
C HIS A 386 26.16 30.44 -40.15
N ILE A 387 25.32 31.08 -39.31
CA ILE A 387 25.43 32.51 -39.05
C ILE A 387 26.74 32.82 -38.31
N LEU A 388 27.11 32.06 -37.26
CA LEU A 388 28.33 32.29 -36.49
C LEU A 388 29.61 32.09 -37.33
N GLU A 389 29.60 31.09 -38.22
CA GLU A 389 30.68 30.86 -39.16
C GLU A 389 30.91 32.10 -40.05
N GLY A 390 29.82 32.69 -40.57
CA GLY A 390 29.87 33.94 -41.30
C GLY A 390 30.41 35.12 -40.45
N LEU A 391 29.98 35.22 -39.19
CA LEU A 391 30.50 36.28 -38.29
C LEU A 391 31.96 36.10 -37.94
N ILE A 392 32.44 34.88 -37.70
CA ILE A 392 33.88 34.61 -37.47
C ILE A 392 34.68 35.02 -38.68
N LYS A 393 34.30 34.59 -39.89
CA LYS A 393 34.92 34.97 -41.13
C LYS A 393 34.91 36.49 -41.36
N ALA A 394 33.77 37.14 -40.99
CA ALA A 394 33.69 38.61 -41.13
C ALA A 394 34.61 39.34 -40.16
N LEU A 395 34.87 38.85 -38.96
CA LEU A 395 35.83 39.42 -38.02
C LEU A 395 37.29 39.33 -38.52
N ASP A 396 37.64 38.30 -39.30
CA ASP A 396 38.97 38.15 -39.90
C ASP A 396 39.22 39.16 -41.01
N VAL A 397 38.19 39.64 -41.73
CA VAL A 397 38.22 40.60 -42.81
C VAL A 397 37.48 41.90 -42.54
N LEU A 398 37.45 42.30 -41.27
CA LEU A 398 36.61 43.38 -40.76
C LEU A 398 36.83 44.72 -41.43
N ASP A 399 38.08 45.13 -41.63
CA ASP A 399 38.40 46.42 -42.22
C ASP A 399 37.88 46.54 -43.66
N GLU A 400 37.99 45.47 -44.43
CA GLU A 400 37.48 45.38 -45.80
C GLU A 400 35.95 45.45 -45.83
N ILE A 401 35.24 44.77 -44.93
CA ILE A 401 33.78 44.82 -44.79
C ILE A 401 33.33 46.22 -44.43
N ILE A 402 33.99 46.89 -43.47
CA ILE A 402 33.66 48.26 -43.11
C ILE A 402 33.85 49.22 -44.34
N ALA A 403 34.91 49.06 -45.12
CA ALA A 403 35.10 49.83 -46.28
C ALA A 403 33.99 49.64 -47.33
N LEU A 404 33.61 48.41 -47.62
CA LEU A 404 32.52 48.08 -48.54
C LEU A 404 31.19 48.64 -48.06
N VAL A 405 30.83 48.46 -46.78
CA VAL A 405 29.59 48.97 -46.23
C VAL A 405 29.54 50.50 -46.29
N ARG A 406 30.61 51.19 -46.04
CA ARG A 406 30.71 52.68 -46.16
C ARG A 406 30.58 53.16 -47.61
N ALA A 407 31.06 52.38 -48.58
CA ALA A 407 30.98 52.70 -50.00
C ALA A 407 29.59 52.42 -50.59
N SER A 408 28.76 51.59 -49.95
CA SER A 408 27.45 51.22 -50.42
C SER A 408 26.44 52.32 -50.18
N ALA A 409 25.51 52.56 -51.11
CA ALA A 409 24.49 53.61 -51.02
C ALA A 409 23.31 53.21 -50.09
N ASN A 410 23.10 51.93 -49.91
CA ASN A 410 22.03 51.43 -49.06
C ASN A 410 22.30 49.99 -48.58
N ARG A 411 21.50 49.51 -47.61
CA ARG A 411 21.64 48.18 -46.98
C ARG A 411 21.53 47.00 -47.96
N THR A 412 20.72 47.17 -49.03
CA THR A 412 20.56 46.15 -50.06
C THR A 412 21.82 46.01 -50.92
N GLU A 413 22.42 47.10 -51.28
CA GLU A 413 23.67 47.13 -52.02
C GLU A 413 24.83 46.59 -51.20
N ALA A 414 24.97 47.00 -49.96
CA ALA A 414 25.94 46.45 -49.03
C ALA A 414 25.79 44.92 -48.88
N ARG A 415 24.54 44.40 -48.76
CA ARG A 415 24.26 42.95 -48.68
C ARG A 415 24.73 42.23 -49.93
N GLN A 416 24.44 42.80 -51.16
CA GLN A 416 24.86 42.23 -52.45
C GLN A 416 26.37 42.24 -52.59
N GLY A 417 27.03 43.33 -52.14
CA GLY A 417 28.50 43.44 -52.14
C GLY A 417 29.10 42.34 -51.22
N LEU A 418 28.66 42.18 -50.03
CA LEU A 418 29.13 41.13 -49.11
C LEU A 418 28.99 39.73 -49.71
N MET A 419 27.85 39.44 -50.35
CA MET A 419 27.62 38.17 -51.02
C MET A 419 28.56 37.95 -52.19
N LYS A 420 28.79 38.97 -53.00
CA LYS A 420 29.59 38.87 -54.22
C LYS A 420 31.10 38.86 -53.96
N GLU A 421 31.59 39.70 -53.05
CA GLU A 421 33.01 39.87 -52.84
C GLU A 421 33.62 38.88 -51.84
N PHE A 422 32.86 38.58 -50.79
CA PHE A 422 33.35 37.70 -49.71
C PHE A 422 32.69 36.29 -49.69
N GLY A 423 31.73 36.08 -50.61
CA GLY A 423 31.01 34.76 -50.68
C GLY A 423 30.17 34.44 -49.53
N PHE A 424 29.60 35.42 -48.79
CA PHE A 424 28.63 35.20 -47.71
C PHE A 424 27.28 34.80 -48.24
N SER A 425 26.57 33.99 -47.52
CA SER A 425 25.15 33.73 -47.79
C SER A 425 24.28 34.97 -47.45
N GLU A 426 23.08 35.04 -47.96
CA GLU A 426 22.15 36.12 -47.65
C GLU A 426 21.90 36.27 -46.15
N LYS A 427 21.69 35.13 -45.44
CA LYS A 427 21.53 35.11 -43.97
C LYS A 427 22.77 35.60 -43.21
N GLN A 428 23.97 35.24 -43.69
CA GLN A 428 25.24 35.71 -43.12
C GLN A 428 25.45 37.20 -43.35
N ALA A 429 25.23 37.69 -44.58
CA ALA A 429 25.36 39.09 -44.91
C ALA A 429 24.38 39.97 -44.13
N GLU A 430 23.13 39.51 -43.91
CA GLU A 430 22.12 40.22 -43.09
C GLU A 430 22.54 40.28 -41.63
N ALA A 431 23.07 39.16 -41.08
CA ALA A 431 23.60 39.12 -39.74
C ALA A 431 24.79 40.05 -39.51
N ILE A 432 25.73 40.10 -40.47
CA ILE A 432 26.88 40.99 -40.44
C ILE A 432 26.45 42.48 -40.47
N LEU A 433 25.48 42.84 -41.34
CA LEU A 433 24.94 44.20 -41.42
C LEU A 433 24.10 44.61 -40.19
N SER A 434 23.68 43.65 -39.38
CA SER A 434 22.92 43.86 -38.13
C SER A 434 23.82 43.88 -36.91
N MET A 435 25.13 43.68 -37.08
CA MET A 435 26.12 43.59 -36.03
C MET A 435 26.28 44.94 -35.31
N GLN A 436 26.27 44.95 -33.99
CA GLN A 436 26.52 46.15 -33.19
C GLN A 436 28.00 46.38 -33.03
N LEU A 437 28.45 47.64 -32.96
CA LEU A 437 29.86 48.02 -32.80
C LEU A 437 30.53 47.38 -31.55
N GLY A 438 29.78 47.15 -30.49
CA GLY A 438 30.24 46.46 -29.28
C GLY A 438 30.60 44.99 -29.51
N GLN A 439 30.08 44.36 -30.57
CA GLN A 439 30.34 42.94 -30.88
C GLN A 439 31.63 42.74 -31.67
N LEU A 440 32.30 43.83 -32.03
CA LEU A 440 33.60 43.81 -32.76
C LEU A 440 34.79 43.65 -31.80
N THR A 441 34.57 43.50 -30.52
CA THR A 441 35.63 43.38 -29.51
C THR A 441 36.21 41.95 -29.48
N ARG A 442 37.46 41.84 -29.01
CA ARG A 442 38.15 40.56 -28.85
C ARG A 442 37.42 39.60 -27.90
N LEU A 443 36.73 40.17 -26.90
CA LEU A 443 35.93 39.40 -25.97
C LEU A 443 34.74 38.73 -26.65
N SER A 444 34.03 39.46 -27.52
CA SER A 444 32.92 38.95 -28.31
C SER A 444 33.32 37.87 -29.30
N ARG A 445 34.52 37.93 -29.86
CA ARG A 445 35.05 36.86 -30.70
C ARG A 445 35.20 35.56 -29.92
N ILE A 446 35.76 35.57 -28.70
CA ILE A 446 35.94 34.39 -27.86
C ILE A 446 34.56 33.80 -27.51
N GLU A 447 33.55 34.63 -27.23
CA GLU A 447 32.19 34.17 -26.97
C GLU A 447 31.55 33.50 -28.19
N ILE A 448 31.73 34.05 -29.39
CA ILE A 448 31.25 33.49 -30.65
C ILE A 448 31.94 32.14 -30.96
N GLU A 449 33.22 32.04 -30.77
CA GLU A 449 33.99 30.80 -30.96
C GLU A 449 33.56 29.73 -29.97
N LYS A 450 33.32 30.09 -28.71
CA LYS A 450 32.78 29.18 -27.68
C LYS A 450 31.38 28.71 -28.02
N GLU A 451 30.49 29.62 -28.44
CA GLU A 451 29.11 29.24 -28.88
C GLU A 451 29.19 28.28 -30.07
N MET A 452 30.07 28.55 -31.05
CA MET A 452 30.30 27.69 -32.21
C MET A 452 30.74 26.29 -31.80
N GLY A 453 31.66 26.16 -30.83
CA GLY A 453 32.08 24.85 -30.30
C GLY A 453 30.92 24.07 -29.67
N GLN A 454 30.14 24.73 -28.86
CA GLN A 454 28.94 24.11 -28.23
C GLN A 454 27.90 23.66 -29.27
N LEU A 455 27.70 24.46 -30.32
CA LEU A 455 26.78 24.09 -31.41
C LEU A 455 27.29 22.90 -32.22
N GLN A 456 28.59 22.82 -32.46
CA GLN A 456 29.19 21.69 -33.18
C GLN A 456 29.05 20.38 -32.40
N GLU A 457 29.25 20.42 -31.08
CA GLU A 457 29.00 19.28 -30.19
C GLU A 457 27.53 18.86 -30.24
N ALA A 458 26.60 19.83 -30.11
CA ALA A 458 25.17 19.57 -30.19
C ALA A 458 24.74 19.01 -31.55
N ILE A 459 25.27 19.54 -32.66
CA ILE A 459 25.00 19.04 -34.02
C ILE A 459 25.49 17.58 -34.16
N ALA A 460 26.67 17.27 -33.62
CA ALA A 460 27.19 15.91 -33.64
C ALA A 460 26.26 14.95 -32.85
N GLU A 461 25.85 15.35 -31.64
CA GLU A 461 24.91 14.57 -30.82
C GLU A 461 23.58 14.39 -31.53
N TYR A 462 22.99 15.43 -32.10
CA TYR A 462 21.72 15.34 -32.82
C TYR A 462 21.80 14.40 -34.04
N ARG A 463 22.92 14.43 -34.77
CA ARG A 463 23.14 13.50 -35.87
C ARG A 463 23.31 12.06 -35.41
N GLU A 464 23.98 11.84 -34.28
CA GLU A 464 24.07 10.51 -33.64
C GLU A 464 22.69 9.97 -33.26
N ILE A 465 21.86 10.78 -32.60
CA ILE A 465 20.49 10.40 -32.23
C ILE A 465 19.66 10.06 -33.47
N LEU A 466 19.76 10.83 -34.52
CA LEU A 466 19.02 10.57 -35.77
C LEU A 466 19.50 9.31 -36.50
N GLY A 467 20.78 8.95 -36.37
CA GLY A 467 21.41 7.82 -37.06
C GLY A 467 21.34 6.49 -36.31
N SER A 468 21.05 6.49 -34.98
CA SER A 468 21.13 5.28 -34.15
C SER A 468 19.83 5.02 -33.41
N HIS A 469 19.24 3.83 -33.65
CA HIS A 469 18.05 3.38 -32.94
C HIS A 469 18.30 3.18 -31.43
N ASP A 470 19.50 2.70 -31.07
CA ASP A 470 19.89 2.48 -29.67
C ASP A 470 20.01 3.82 -28.94
N LYS A 471 20.60 4.83 -29.58
CA LYS A 471 20.69 6.17 -29.01
C LYS A 471 19.32 6.80 -28.80
N GLN A 472 18.40 6.64 -29.73
CA GLN A 472 17.00 7.06 -29.57
C GLN A 472 16.37 6.37 -28.35
N SER A 473 16.57 5.06 -28.18
CA SER A 473 16.06 4.31 -27.04
C SER A 473 16.69 4.78 -25.71
N GLU A 474 17.97 5.14 -25.68
CA GLU A 474 18.63 5.75 -24.50
C GLU A 474 18.01 7.09 -24.13
N VAL A 475 17.77 7.98 -25.10
CA VAL A 475 17.08 9.25 -24.88
C VAL A 475 15.70 9.03 -24.30
N MET A 476 14.91 8.12 -24.88
CA MET A 476 13.57 7.77 -24.38
C MET A 476 13.62 7.20 -22.96
N LYS A 477 14.57 6.32 -22.63
CA LYS A 477 14.77 5.80 -21.28
C LYS A 477 15.14 6.92 -20.29
N GLY A 478 15.95 7.86 -20.71
CA GLY A 478 16.28 9.05 -19.91
C GLY A 478 15.06 9.90 -19.59
N GLU A 479 14.21 10.14 -20.56
CA GLU A 479 12.93 10.85 -20.41
C GLU A 479 11.96 10.09 -19.49
N LEU A 480 11.78 8.79 -19.68
CA LEU A 480 10.94 7.96 -18.83
C LEU A 480 11.44 7.93 -17.38
N ARG A 481 12.76 7.85 -17.16
CA ARG A 481 13.35 7.95 -15.81
C ARG A 481 13.10 9.33 -15.19
N ARG A 482 13.10 10.40 -16.00
CA ARG A 482 12.70 11.74 -15.54
C ARG A 482 11.26 11.72 -15.05
N VAL A 483 10.32 11.17 -15.83
CA VAL A 483 8.91 11.01 -15.45
C VAL A 483 8.78 10.26 -14.12
N LYS A 484 9.46 9.13 -13.98
CA LYS A 484 9.45 8.34 -12.73
C LYS A 484 9.99 9.12 -11.54
N ARG A 485 11.07 9.89 -11.72
CA ARG A 485 11.67 10.69 -10.65
C ARG A 485 10.78 11.86 -10.21
N GLU A 486 10.08 12.51 -11.15
CA GLU A 486 9.26 13.69 -10.87
C GLU A 486 7.85 13.34 -10.36
N PHE A 487 7.26 12.22 -10.80
CA PHE A 487 5.86 11.84 -10.52
C PHE A 487 5.70 10.48 -9.86
N GLY A 488 6.79 9.73 -9.65
CA GLY A 488 6.74 8.43 -8.98
C GLY A 488 6.31 8.57 -7.52
N ASP A 489 5.34 7.77 -7.14
CA ASP A 489 4.82 7.66 -5.78
C ASP A 489 4.52 6.19 -5.45
N ASP A 490 4.24 5.91 -4.19
CA ASP A 490 3.92 4.56 -3.75
C ASP A 490 2.54 4.11 -4.28
N ARG A 491 2.43 2.81 -4.51
CA ARG A 491 1.15 2.16 -4.86
C ARG A 491 0.13 2.37 -3.75
N ARG A 492 -1.07 2.81 -4.13
CA ARG A 492 -2.21 3.02 -3.22
C ARG A 492 -3.05 1.76 -3.05
N THR A 493 -3.35 1.07 -4.16
CA THR A 493 -4.22 -0.12 -4.17
C THR A 493 -3.41 -1.38 -3.88
N ARG A 494 -3.81 -2.16 -2.88
CA ARG A 494 -3.18 -3.44 -2.56
C ARG A 494 -3.82 -4.57 -3.36
N ILE A 495 -2.98 -5.36 -4.05
CA ILE A 495 -3.41 -6.55 -4.80
C ILE A 495 -3.22 -7.78 -3.91
N ILE A 496 -4.29 -8.56 -3.74
CA ILE A 496 -4.29 -9.79 -2.96
C ILE A 496 -4.32 -10.96 -3.94
N PRO A 497 -3.26 -11.79 -4.01
CA PRO A 497 -3.22 -12.94 -4.89
C PRO A 497 -4.23 -14.01 -4.46
N GLY A 498 -4.66 -14.86 -5.38
CA GLY A 498 -5.67 -15.90 -5.16
C GLY A 498 -6.89 -15.70 -6.07
N GLU A 499 -7.87 -16.59 -6.01
CA GLU A 499 -9.16 -16.35 -6.67
C GLU A 499 -10.07 -15.51 -5.76
N ALA A 500 -10.85 -14.62 -6.33
CA ALA A 500 -11.69 -13.69 -5.55
C ALA A 500 -12.70 -14.39 -4.64
N ASP A 501 -13.11 -15.60 -4.99
CA ASP A 501 -14.03 -16.44 -4.21
C ASP A 501 -13.31 -17.24 -3.10
N ASP A 502 -12.00 -17.47 -3.24
CA ASP A 502 -11.17 -18.18 -2.27
C ASP A 502 -10.51 -17.26 -1.24
N ILE A 503 -10.54 -15.95 -1.46
CA ILE A 503 -9.91 -14.98 -0.57
C ILE A 503 -10.72 -14.86 0.73
N THR A 504 -10.07 -15.25 1.82
CA THR A 504 -10.64 -15.19 3.17
C THR A 504 -10.43 -13.81 3.81
N MET A 505 -11.15 -13.55 4.89
CA MET A 505 -10.90 -12.34 5.72
C MET A 505 -9.47 -12.26 6.24
N GLU A 506 -8.80 -13.38 6.37
CA GLU A 506 -7.42 -13.48 6.84
C GLU A 506 -6.44 -12.87 5.85
N ASP A 507 -6.66 -13.06 4.54
CA ASP A 507 -5.81 -12.54 3.47
C ASP A 507 -5.85 -11.00 3.36
N LEU A 508 -6.91 -10.39 3.92
CA LEU A 508 -7.12 -8.93 3.95
C LEU A 508 -6.41 -8.25 5.13
N ILE A 509 -5.93 -9.03 6.10
CA ILE A 509 -5.31 -8.52 7.32
C ILE A 509 -3.79 -8.46 7.12
N ALA A 510 -3.19 -7.32 7.48
CA ALA A 510 -1.73 -7.21 7.44
C ALA A 510 -1.10 -8.17 8.46
N GLN A 511 -0.02 -8.83 8.06
CA GLN A 511 0.76 -9.67 8.96
C GLN A 511 1.67 -8.76 9.80
N GLU A 512 1.30 -8.58 11.07
CA GLU A 512 1.99 -7.70 12.01
C GLU A 512 2.22 -8.43 13.33
N ASP A 513 3.35 -8.13 13.97
CA ASP A 513 3.64 -8.67 15.31
C ASP A 513 2.83 -7.91 16.36
N MET A 514 2.06 -8.66 17.13
CA MET A 514 1.20 -8.15 18.20
C MET A 514 1.55 -8.75 19.55
N THR A 515 1.49 -7.93 20.56
CA THR A 515 1.51 -8.38 21.96
C THR A 515 0.09 -8.69 22.40
N ILE A 516 -0.17 -9.93 22.79
CA ILE A 516 -1.42 -10.36 23.37
C ILE A 516 -1.25 -10.49 24.88
N THR A 517 -2.17 -9.90 25.62
CA THR A 517 -2.19 -9.95 27.08
C THR A 517 -3.51 -10.53 27.56
N ILE A 518 -3.44 -11.41 28.57
CA ILE A 518 -4.62 -11.94 29.27
C ILE A 518 -4.50 -11.72 30.78
N THR A 519 -5.59 -11.35 31.42
CA THR A 519 -5.67 -11.13 32.86
C THR A 519 -6.18 -12.36 33.60
N HIS A 520 -6.04 -12.39 34.93
CA HIS A 520 -6.57 -13.46 35.77
C HIS A 520 -8.10 -13.59 35.68
N ASP A 521 -8.82 -12.48 35.52
CA ASP A 521 -10.27 -12.45 35.33
C ASP A 521 -10.71 -12.82 33.90
N GLY A 522 -9.75 -13.15 33.02
CA GLY A 522 -10.04 -13.59 31.66
C GLY A 522 -10.32 -12.46 30.67
N TYR A 523 -9.80 -11.25 30.89
CA TYR A 523 -9.83 -10.19 29.89
C TYR A 523 -8.62 -10.29 28.98
N ILE A 524 -8.86 -10.24 27.66
CA ILE A 524 -7.85 -10.36 26.63
C ILE A 524 -7.81 -9.12 25.75
N LYS A 525 -6.62 -8.73 25.32
CA LYS A 525 -6.40 -7.65 24.34
C LYS A 525 -5.13 -7.87 23.53
N ARG A 526 -5.06 -7.24 22.36
CA ARG A 526 -3.83 -7.15 21.58
C ARG A 526 -3.39 -5.71 21.40
N LEU A 527 -2.07 -5.51 21.28
CA LEU A 527 -1.44 -4.22 21.00
C LEU A 527 -0.27 -4.44 20.03
N PRO A 528 0.08 -3.44 19.20
CA PRO A 528 1.32 -3.47 18.43
C PRO A 528 2.53 -3.60 19.38
N VAL A 529 3.55 -4.36 18.98
CA VAL A 529 4.77 -4.59 19.78
C VAL A 529 5.44 -3.28 20.15
N ASP A 530 5.45 -2.29 19.28
CA ASP A 530 6.05 -0.96 19.49
C ASP A 530 5.44 -0.16 20.65
N THR A 531 4.24 -0.52 21.09
CA THR A 531 3.54 0.19 22.19
C THR A 531 4.23 0.00 23.55
N TYR A 532 5.08 -1.02 23.71
CA TYR A 532 5.81 -1.33 24.93
C TYR A 532 7.30 -0.91 24.90
N ARG A 533 7.66 0.18 24.22
CA ARG A 533 9.04 0.69 24.21
C ARG A 533 9.58 0.86 25.65
N LEU A 534 10.75 0.31 25.88
CA LEU A 534 11.49 0.35 27.16
C LEU A 534 11.79 1.79 27.62
N GLN A 535 11.49 2.10 28.85
CA GLN A 535 12.03 3.27 29.53
C GLN A 535 13.44 2.97 30.09
N ARG A 536 14.39 3.89 29.86
CA ARG A 536 15.77 3.81 30.39
C ARG A 536 15.77 3.76 31.93
N ARG A 537 16.83 3.20 32.51
CA ARG A 537 17.09 3.11 33.99
C ARG A 537 16.72 4.42 34.69
N GLY A 538 15.88 4.32 35.72
CA GLY A 538 15.44 5.45 36.56
C GLY A 538 14.00 5.94 36.32
N GLY A 539 13.26 5.37 35.37
CA GLY A 539 11.83 5.67 35.16
C GLY A 539 10.96 5.03 36.26
N ARG A 540 9.95 5.75 36.77
CA ARG A 540 8.89 5.18 37.60
C ARG A 540 8.13 4.14 36.78
N GLY A 541 7.93 2.93 37.33
CA GLY A 541 7.20 1.83 36.72
C GLY A 541 5.88 2.31 36.13
N VAL A 542 5.55 1.82 34.93
CA VAL A 542 4.35 2.22 34.22
C VAL A 542 3.21 1.34 34.65
N VAL A 543 2.14 1.94 35.18
CA VAL A 543 0.92 1.24 35.60
C VAL A 543 0.26 0.65 34.34
N ALA A 544 0.16 -0.67 34.28
CA ALA A 544 -0.44 -1.40 33.15
C ALA A 544 -1.97 -1.39 33.19
N LEU A 545 -2.57 -1.04 34.34
CA LEU A 545 -4.01 -0.99 34.59
C LEU A 545 -4.35 0.14 35.55
N ASN A 546 -5.53 0.71 35.43
CA ASN A 546 -6.05 1.74 36.34
C ASN A 546 -6.35 1.15 37.73
N LYS A 547 -5.91 1.81 38.78
CA LYS A 547 -5.87 1.46 40.22
C LYS A 547 -7.21 1.14 40.91
N LYS A 548 -8.28 0.75 40.20
CA LYS A 548 -9.61 0.55 40.81
C LYS A 548 -10.16 -0.88 40.82
N GLU A 549 -9.46 -1.88 40.25
CA GLU A 549 -9.91 -3.28 40.29
C GLU A 549 -8.71 -4.22 40.39
N GLU A 550 -8.83 -5.27 41.20
CA GLU A 550 -7.81 -6.24 41.61
C GLU A 550 -7.36 -7.23 40.52
N ASP A 551 -7.66 -6.97 39.22
CA ASP A 551 -7.33 -7.88 38.12
C ASP A 551 -5.90 -7.63 37.58
N THR A 552 -5.06 -8.67 37.62
CA THR A 552 -3.65 -8.61 37.22
C THR A 552 -3.42 -9.38 35.93
N VAL A 553 -2.41 -8.94 35.14
CA VAL A 553 -2.01 -9.67 33.94
C VAL A 553 -1.45 -11.04 34.31
N ARG A 554 -2.03 -12.09 33.73
CA ARG A 554 -1.60 -13.47 33.95
C ARG A 554 -0.57 -13.93 32.95
N ASP A 555 -0.81 -13.71 31.64
CA ASP A 555 0.07 -14.09 30.54
C ASP A 555 0.24 -12.96 29.53
N VAL A 556 1.44 -12.88 28.98
CA VAL A 556 1.80 -11.96 27.88
C VAL A 556 2.63 -12.73 26.86
N PHE A 557 2.25 -12.70 25.62
CA PHE A 557 3.03 -13.33 24.54
C PHE A 557 2.94 -12.53 23.25
N VAL A 558 3.92 -12.73 22.37
CA VAL A 558 3.93 -12.15 21.03
C VAL A 558 3.42 -13.17 20.03
N ALA A 559 2.55 -12.72 19.14
CA ALA A 559 2.06 -13.52 18.02
C ALA A 559 1.84 -12.62 16.82
N THR A 560 2.07 -13.11 15.62
CA THR A 560 1.65 -12.40 14.42
C THR A 560 0.11 -12.43 14.32
N THR A 561 -0.47 -11.47 13.63
CA THR A 561 -1.93 -11.39 13.42
C THR A 561 -2.53 -12.70 12.87
N HIS A 562 -1.77 -13.47 12.08
CA HIS A 562 -2.20 -14.72 11.45
C HIS A 562 -2.00 -15.98 12.29
N HIS A 563 -1.27 -15.90 13.41
CA HIS A 563 -1.06 -17.05 14.29
C HIS A 563 -2.37 -17.57 14.85
N ILE A 564 -2.42 -18.90 15.06
CA ILE A 564 -3.49 -19.56 15.77
C ILE A 564 -3.15 -19.52 17.26
N VAL A 565 -4.07 -19.06 18.08
CA VAL A 565 -3.94 -19.07 19.54
C VAL A 565 -4.78 -20.22 20.07
N LEU A 566 -4.12 -21.21 20.64
CA LEU A 566 -4.73 -22.36 21.30
C LEU A 566 -5.07 -22.00 22.75
N CYS A 567 -6.34 -21.97 23.10
CA CYS A 567 -6.85 -21.63 24.44
C CYS A 567 -7.26 -22.91 25.18
N PHE A 568 -6.54 -23.28 26.23
CA PHE A 568 -6.84 -24.45 27.05
C PHE A 568 -7.59 -24.06 28.31
N THR A 569 -8.54 -24.88 28.71
CA THR A 569 -9.35 -24.62 29.91
C THR A 569 -9.06 -25.59 31.06
N ASN A 570 -9.44 -25.19 32.27
CA ASN A 570 -9.32 -26.01 33.46
C ASN A 570 -10.10 -27.30 33.39
N ARG A 571 -11.11 -27.42 32.51
CA ARG A 571 -11.87 -28.62 32.21
C ARG A 571 -11.28 -29.53 31.14
N GLY A 572 -10.05 -29.21 30.67
CA GLY A 572 -9.36 -30.01 29.66
C GLY A 572 -9.93 -29.86 28.25
N MET A 573 -10.62 -28.76 28.00
CA MET A 573 -11.06 -28.39 26.66
C MET A 573 -10.02 -27.47 25.96
N ILE A 574 -10.01 -27.46 24.64
CA ILE A 574 -9.23 -26.55 23.82
C ILE A 574 -10.14 -25.81 22.84
N TYR A 575 -9.92 -24.52 22.72
CA TYR A 575 -10.54 -23.64 21.74
C TYR A 575 -9.43 -23.02 20.89
N GLN A 576 -9.76 -22.70 19.66
CA GLN A 576 -8.84 -22.07 18.72
C GLN A 576 -9.39 -20.72 18.31
N LEU A 577 -8.55 -19.71 18.27
CA LEU A 577 -8.87 -18.41 17.68
C LEU A 577 -7.65 -17.87 16.93
N LYS A 578 -7.90 -17.07 15.89
CA LYS A 578 -6.84 -16.36 15.19
C LYS A 578 -6.44 -15.12 15.99
N ALA A 579 -5.15 -14.80 16.03
CA ALA A 579 -4.66 -13.66 16.79
C ALA A 579 -5.31 -12.33 16.36
N TYR A 580 -5.65 -12.17 15.07
CA TYR A 580 -6.38 -11.00 14.59
C TYR A 580 -7.80 -10.86 15.15
N GLN A 581 -8.42 -11.94 15.63
CA GLN A 581 -9.76 -11.92 16.25
C GLN A 581 -9.74 -11.33 17.66
N VAL A 582 -8.57 -11.29 18.31
CA VAL A 582 -8.41 -10.60 19.59
C VAL A 582 -8.54 -9.10 19.37
N PRO A 583 -9.46 -8.40 20.06
CA PRO A 583 -9.67 -6.98 19.86
C PRO A 583 -8.42 -6.15 20.16
N MET A 584 -8.15 -5.17 19.31
CA MET A 584 -7.12 -4.16 19.57
C MET A 584 -7.64 -3.23 20.68
N ALA A 585 -6.79 -2.90 21.64
CA ALA A 585 -7.20 -2.02 22.74
C ALA A 585 -6.02 -1.15 23.18
N SER A 586 -6.30 -0.02 23.83
CA SER A 586 -5.25 0.83 24.37
C SER A 586 -4.53 0.16 25.55
N ARG A 587 -3.32 0.63 25.86
CA ARG A 587 -2.52 0.14 26.99
C ARG A 587 -3.27 0.17 28.32
N GLN A 588 -4.07 1.20 28.56
CA GLN A 588 -4.81 1.43 29.82
C GLN A 588 -6.18 0.72 29.86
N SER A 589 -6.63 0.18 28.74
CA SER A 589 -7.89 -0.54 28.65
C SER A 589 -7.78 -1.92 29.31
N ARG A 590 -8.86 -2.36 29.95
CA ARG A 590 -8.98 -3.70 30.54
C ARG A 590 -8.99 -4.82 29.48
N GLY A 591 -9.42 -4.54 28.25
CA GLY A 591 -9.60 -5.51 27.17
C GLY A 591 -11.03 -6.07 27.12
N THR A 592 -11.22 -7.14 26.36
CA THR A 592 -12.51 -7.80 26.15
C THR A 592 -12.54 -9.14 26.92
N PRO A 593 -13.65 -9.50 27.58
CA PRO A 593 -13.77 -10.80 28.21
C PRO A 593 -13.62 -11.92 27.17
N ILE A 594 -12.77 -12.90 27.46
CA ILE A 594 -12.46 -13.99 26.51
C ILE A 594 -13.69 -14.85 26.19
N ILE A 595 -14.70 -14.89 27.08
CA ILE A 595 -15.97 -15.55 26.83
C ILE A 595 -16.74 -14.97 25.63
N ASN A 596 -16.44 -13.73 25.22
CA ASN A 596 -17.03 -13.13 24.02
C ASN A 596 -16.33 -13.59 22.74
N LEU A 597 -15.14 -14.18 22.85
CA LEU A 597 -14.37 -14.64 21.70
C LEU A 597 -14.43 -16.15 21.52
N VAL A 598 -14.46 -16.89 22.64
CA VAL A 598 -14.55 -18.35 22.66
C VAL A 598 -15.70 -18.78 23.58
N PRO A 599 -16.54 -19.73 23.15
CA PRO A 599 -17.77 -20.11 23.87
C PRO A 599 -17.46 -21.05 25.03
N ILE A 600 -16.75 -20.55 26.06
CA ILE A 600 -16.47 -21.28 27.29
C ILE A 600 -17.75 -21.37 28.16
N GLU A 601 -17.92 -22.50 28.85
CA GLU A 601 -19.08 -22.75 29.71
C GLU A 601 -18.95 -22.03 31.07
N GLN A 602 -20.07 -21.91 31.76
CA GLN A 602 -20.07 -21.31 33.10
C GLN A 602 -19.23 -22.14 34.08
N GLY A 603 -18.31 -21.48 34.79
CA GLY A 603 -17.36 -22.12 35.71
C GLY A 603 -16.13 -22.72 35.02
N GLU A 604 -16.00 -22.55 33.72
CA GLU A 604 -14.80 -22.86 32.95
C GLU A 604 -13.88 -21.63 32.86
N SER A 605 -12.59 -21.83 33.00
CA SER A 605 -11.59 -20.75 32.91
C SER A 605 -10.41 -21.17 32.05
N ILE A 606 -9.83 -20.21 31.31
CA ILE A 606 -8.62 -20.45 30.52
C ILE A 606 -7.46 -20.69 31.49
N THR A 607 -6.67 -21.73 31.26
CA THR A 607 -5.47 -22.07 32.03
C THR A 607 -4.18 -21.79 31.28
N ALA A 608 -4.14 -21.98 29.99
CA ALA A 608 -2.97 -21.71 29.17
C ALA A 608 -3.37 -21.21 27.78
N MET A 609 -2.54 -20.38 27.16
CA MET A 609 -2.67 -19.94 25.78
C MET A 609 -1.33 -20.14 25.06
N ILE A 610 -1.37 -20.80 23.90
CA ILE A 610 -0.18 -21.13 23.13
C ILE A 610 -0.36 -20.61 21.72
N PRO A 611 0.44 -19.61 21.29
CA PRO A 611 0.46 -19.19 19.91
C PRO A 611 1.23 -20.20 19.05
N ILE A 612 0.68 -20.56 17.92
CA ILE A 612 1.34 -21.39 16.90
C ILE A 612 1.18 -20.73 15.54
N GLU A 613 2.16 -20.88 14.69
CA GLU A 613 2.08 -20.39 13.32
C GLU A 613 1.03 -21.20 12.52
N ASN A 614 1.17 -22.49 12.55
CA ASN A 614 0.23 -23.47 11.97
C ASN A 614 0.44 -24.83 12.64
N PHE A 615 -0.36 -25.84 12.29
CA PHE A 615 -0.22 -27.20 12.85
C PHE A 615 0.89 -28.03 12.22
N ASP A 616 1.54 -27.57 11.14
CA ASP A 616 2.64 -28.27 10.47
C ASP A 616 4.02 -27.97 11.10
N VAL A 617 4.10 -27.02 12.02
CA VAL A 617 5.32 -26.76 12.84
C VAL A 617 5.80 -28.02 13.57
N GLY A 618 4.91 -29.00 13.76
CA GLY A 618 5.22 -30.26 14.43
C GLY A 618 5.34 -30.10 15.96
N GLY A 619 5.93 -31.12 16.60
CA GLY A 619 6.09 -31.15 18.05
C GLY A 619 4.87 -31.69 18.79
N TYR A 620 4.89 -31.49 20.12
CA TYR A 620 3.90 -32.06 21.03
C TYR A 620 3.43 -31.02 22.03
N LEU A 621 2.23 -31.20 22.53
CA LEU A 621 1.73 -30.49 23.69
C LEU A 621 1.84 -31.38 24.95
N VAL A 622 2.57 -30.91 25.93
CA VAL A 622 2.66 -31.52 27.24
C VAL A 622 1.67 -30.84 28.16
N MET A 623 0.75 -31.61 28.76
CA MET A 623 -0.29 -31.16 29.65
C MET A 623 -0.07 -31.75 31.02
N VAL A 624 -0.17 -30.91 32.04
CA VAL A 624 -0.05 -31.36 33.44
C VAL A 624 -1.27 -30.90 34.25
N THR A 625 -1.82 -31.82 35.00
CA THR A 625 -3.00 -31.56 35.85
C THR A 625 -2.60 -31.21 37.28
N GLU A 626 -3.50 -30.59 38.02
CA GLU A 626 -3.28 -30.23 39.41
C GLU A 626 -3.06 -31.49 40.30
N GLY A 627 -3.71 -32.60 39.93
CA GLY A 627 -3.53 -33.91 40.58
C GLY A 627 -2.23 -34.67 40.20
N GLY A 628 -1.37 -34.10 39.39
CA GLY A 628 -0.06 -34.69 39.06
C GLY A 628 -0.05 -35.69 37.92
N LEU A 629 -1.07 -35.67 37.09
CA LEU A 629 -1.05 -36.39 35.81
C LEU A 629 -0.35 -35.59 34.74
N ILE A 630 0.38 -36.28 33.87
CA ILE A 630 1.02 -35.73 32.67
C ILE A 630 0.58 -36.47 31.43
N LYS A 631 0.40 -35.73 30.35
CA LYS A 631 0.05 -36.25 29.06
C LYS A 631 0.86 -35.55 27.98
N LYS A 632 1.28 -36.27 26.93
CA LYS A 632 1.89 -35.73 25.74
C LYS A 632 1.06 -36.12 24.50
N THR A 633 0.72 -35.15 23.66
CA THR A 633 -0.10 -35.35 22.46
C THR A 633 0.53 -34.59 21.32
N ALA A 634 0.59 -35.20 20.12
CA ALA A 634 1.11 -34.53 18.94
C ALA A 634 0.26 -33.29 18.60
N LEU A 635 0.91 -32.19 18.26
CA LEU A 635 0.22 -30.93 17.93
C LEU A 635 -0.79 -31.10 16.79
N LYS A 636 -0.46 -31.93 15.79
CA LYS A 636 -1.31 -32.23 14.63
C LYS A 636 -2.65 -32.91 15.00
N GLU A 637 -2.75 -33.55 16.15
CA GLU A 637 -4.03 -34.12 16.63
C GLU A 637 -5.10 -33.05 16.90
N TYR A 638 -4.68 -31.80 17.01
CA TYR A 638 -5.57 -30.65 17.24
C TYR A 638 -5.90 -29.89 15.95
N ASP A 639 -5.35 -30.29 14.80
CA ASP A 639 -5.69 -29.75 13.48
C ASP A 639 -7.09 -30.23 13.06
N THR A 640 -8.07 -29.54 13.54
CA THR A 640 -9.49 -29.85 13.28
C THR A 640 -10.22 -28.58 12.87
N PRO A 641 -11.27 -28.68 12.02
CA PRO A 641 -12.09 -27.52 11.68
C PRO A 641 -12.57 -26.82 12.96
N LEU A 642 -12.52 -25.47 12.95
CA LEU A 642 -13.01 -24.64 14.05
C LEU A 642 -14.44 -25.00 14.40
N ARG A 643 -14.66 -25.55 15.59
CA ARG A 643 -15.98 -25.91 16.10
C ARG A 643 -16.40 -24.95 17.20
N ALA A 644 -17.65 -24.52 17.15
CA ALA A 644 -18.23 -23.63 18.16
C ALA A 644 -18.20 -24.17 19.58
N LYS A 645 -18.09 -25.50 19.77
CA LYS A 645 -18.13 -26.16 21.10
C LYS A 645 -16.77 -26.55 21.67
N GLY A 646 -15.64 -26.13 21.03
CA GLY A 646 -14.32 -26.62 21.42
C GLY A 646 -14.14 -28.13 21.20
N ILE A 647 -12.97 -28.63 21.53
CA ILE A 647 -12.62 -30.06 21.47
C ILE A 647 -11.94 -30.50 22.76
N ILE A 648 -12.01 -31.78 23.10
CA ILE A 648 -11.33 -32.34 24.29
C ILE A 648 -9.82 -32.33 24.03
N ALA A 649 -9.07 -31.72 24.93
CA ALA A 649 -7.60 -31.73 24.93
C ALA A 649 -7.05 -32.85 25.82
N ILE A 650 -7.66 -33.11 26.96
CA ILE A 650 -7.35 -34.17 27.92
C ILE A 650 -8.61 -34.60 28.61
N ASN A 651 -8.76 -35.90 28.86
CA ASN A 651 -9.84 -36.43 29.67
C ASN A 651 -9.42 -36.42 31.16
N LEU A 652 -10.05 -35.54 31.94
CA LEU A 652 -9.73 -35.37 33.34
C LEU A 652 -10.43 -36.46 34.17
N ARG A 653 -9.82 -36.86 35.29
CA ARG A 653 -10.45 -37.66 36.32
C ARG A 653 -11.32 -36.79 37.22
N ASP A 654 -12.23 -37.36 37.97
CA ASP A 654 -13.13 -36.65 38.86
C ASP A 654 -12.38 -35.66 39.76
N GLU A 655 -12.82 -34.40 39.79
CA GLU A 655 -12.27 -33.27 40.55
C GLU A 655 -10.89 -32.77 40.14
N ASP A 656 -10.18 -33.38 39.18
CA ASP A 656 -8.86 -32.91 38.72
C ASP A 656 -9.06 -31.77 37.71
N ARG A 657 -8.02 -30.93 37.59
CA ARG A 657 -8.03 -29.75 36.69
C ARG A 657 -6.77 -29.68 35.85
N LEU A 658 -6.92 -29.37 34.56
CA LEU A 658 -5.79 -29.02 33.74
C LEU A 658 -5.26 -27.65 34.15
N LYS A 659 -3.94 -27.53 34.41
CA LYS A 659 -3.36 -26.29 34.91
C LYS A 659 -2.19 -25.78 34.05
N TRP A 660 -1.39 -26.68 33.51
CA TRP A 660 -0.26 -26.30 32.66
C TRP A 660 -0.32 -27.01 31.31
N VAL A 661 -0.04 -26.24 30.24
CA VAL A 661 0.15 -26.76 28.90
C VAL A 661 1.36 -26.08 28.28
N MET A 662 2.27 -26.85 27.70
CA MET A 662 3.51 -26.38 27.13
C MET A 662 3.75 -27.07 25.80
N TRP A 663 4.37 -26.35 24.87
CA TRP A 663 4.82 -26.93 23.61
C TRP A 663 6.25 -27.49 23.75
N THR A 664 6.54 -28.60 23.09
CA THR A 664 7.86 -29.20 23.01
C THR A 664 8.13 -29.83 21.65
N ASP A 665 9.40 -29.88 21.27
CA ASP A 665 9.86 -30.56 20.05
C ASP A 665 10.03 -32.08 20.19
N GLY A 666 9.87 -32.62 21.41
CA GLY A 666 10.02 -34.04 21.66
C GLY A 666 11.38 -34.45 22.21
N THR A 667 12.32 -33.54 22.43
CA THR A 667 13.72 -33.81 22.83
C THR A 667 14.08 -33.27 24.20
N LYS A 668 13.16 -32.67 24.92
CA LYS A 668 13.38 -31.91 26.16
C LYS A 668 13.27 -32.74 27.45
N ASP A 669 13.59 -32.10 28.57
CA ASP A 669 13.27 -32.61 29.92
C ASP A 669 12.03 -31.88 30.45
N VAL A 670 11.24 -32.60 31.24
CA VAL A 670 10.13 -32.00 31.99
C VAL A 670 10.52 -31.83 33.43
N MET A 671 10.23 -30.62 33.97
CA MET A 671 10.43 -30.33 35.41
C MET A 671 9.07 -30.00 36.03
N ILE A 672 8.82 -30.59 37.20
CA ILE A 672 7.59 -30.35 37.97
C ILE A 672 7.98 -30.04 39.41
N SER A 673 7.53 -28.90 39.92
CA SER A 673 7.84 -28.42 41.29
C SER A 673 6.57 -28.30 42.14
N THR A 674 6.72 -28.63 43.45
CA THR A 674 5.57 -28.65 44.36
C THR A 674 5.68 -27.57 45.43
N SER A 675 4.55 -27.30 46.11
CA SER A 675 4.45 -26.35 47.23
C SER A 675 5.34 -26.71 48.42
N ASP A 676 5.56 -28.04 48.68
CA ASP A 676 6.47 -28.56 49.67
C ASP A 676 7.94 -28.43 49.31
N GLY A 677 8.28 -27.74 48.22
CA GLY A 677 9.64 -27.49 47.82
C GLY A 677 10.34 -28.71 47.24
N LYS A 678 9.60 -29.61 46.59
CA LYS A 678 10.15 -30.74 45.82
C LYS A 678 10.15 -30.38 44.31
N CYS A 679 11.10 -31.01 43.60
CA CYS A 679 11.16 -30.92 42.15
C CYS A 679 11.53 -32.27 41.52
N VAL A 680 10.85 -32.72 40.53
CA VAL A 680 11.21 -33.87 39.69
C VAL A 680 11.65 -33.37 38.33
N ARG A 681 12.72 -33.94 37.78
CA ARG A 681 13.20 -33.75 36.41
C ARG A 681 13.31 -35.12 35.75
N PHE A 682 12.71 -35.27 34.59
CA PHE A 682 12.73 -36.51 33.81
C PHE A 682 12.68 -36.21 32.31
N ASP A 683 13.16 -37.17 31.50
CA ASP A 683 13.14 -37.09 30.05
C ASP A 683 11.69 -37.18 29.56
N GLU A 684 11.24 -36.25 28.71
CA GLU A 684 9.88 -36.26 28.13
C GLU A 684 9.59 -37.54 27.31
N GLY A 685 10.61 -38.27 26.87
CA GLY A 685 10.48 -39.56 26.21
C GLY A 685 9.83 -40.64 27.09
N GLU A 686 9.90 -40.49 28.45
CA GLU A 686 9.20 -41.35 29.39
C GLU A 686 7.66 -41.19 29.33
N VAL A 687 7.18 -40.09 28.72
CA VAL A 687 5.76 -39.84 28.48
C VAL A 687 5.45 -40.16 27.02
N ARG A 688 4.88 -41.33 26.75
CA ARG A 688 4.52 -41.74 25.39
C ARG A 688 3.43 -40.82 24.86
N PRO A 689 3.54 -40.38 23.57
CA PRO A 689 2.47 -39.64 22.92
C PRO A 689 1.18 -40.47 22.90
N VAL A 690 0.07 -39.82 23.22
CA VAL A 690 -1.26 -40.44 23.22
C VAL A 690 -2.28 -39.50 22.62
N GLY A 691 -3.41 -40.03 22.12
CA GLY A 691 -4.45 -39.27 21.50
C GLY A 691 -5.19 -38.32 22.45
N ARG A 692 -5.97 -37.40 21.93
CA ARG A 692 -6.66 -36.31 22.68
C ARG A 692 -7.50 -36.80 23.86
N ASN A 693 -8.22 -37.92 23.72
CA ASN A 693 -9.17 -38.42 24.70
C ASN A 693 -8.52 -39.20 25.84
N ALA A 694 -7.20 -39.26 25.94
CA ALA A 694 -6.52 -39.96 27.02
C ALA A 694 -6.42 -39.07 28.29
N ALA A 695 -6.41 -39.68 29.45
CA ALA A 695 -6.31 -39.00 30.76
C ALA A 695 -4.85 -38.72 31.21
N GLY A 696 -3.85 -39.35 30.60
CA GLY A 696 -2.44 -39.20 30.99
C GLY A 696 -1.96 -40.23 32.04
N VAL A 697 -0.73 -40.04 32.49
CA VAL A 697 -0.03 -40.92 33.42
C VAL A 697 0.53 -40.12 34.60
N ASN A 698 0.86 -40.78 35.74
CA ASN A 698 1.42 -40.07 36.89
C ASN A 698 2.78 -39.47 36.53
N ALA A 699 2.95 -38.19 36.78
CA ALA A 699 4.19 -37.43 36.59
C ALA A 699 5.06 -37.37 37.86
N ILE A 700 4.41 -37.11 39.01
CA ILE A 700 5.00 -36.95 40.31
C ILE A 700 4.13 -37.63 41.34
N LYS A 701 4.74 -38.14 42.44
CA LYS A 701 4.00 -38.67 43.58
C LYS A 701 3.90 -37.58 44.65
N LEU A 702 2.74 -36.94 44.70
CA LEU A 702 2.40 -35.91 45.68
C LEU A 702 2.22 -36.54 47.09
N ARG A 703 2.55 -35.79 48.12
CA ARG A 703 2.20 -36.12 49.54
C ARG A 703 0.84 -35.54 49.86
N ASP A 704 0.23 -36.02 50.92
CA ASP A 704 -1.03 -35.45 51.39
C ASP A 704 -0.84 -33.96 51.72
N GLY A 705 -1.68 -33.12 51.14
CA GLY A 705 -1.61 -31.66 51.31
C GLY A 705 -0.60 -30.93 50.43
N ASP A 706 0.24 -31.64 49.63
CA ASP A 706 1.14 -31.00 48.65
C ASP A 706 0.46 -30.78 47.29
N SER A 707 0.84 -29.78 46.59
CA SER A 707 0.29 -29.42 45.27
C SER A 707 1.38 -28.98 44.27
N ILE A 708 1.14 -29.18 42.99
CA ILE A 708 2.05 -28.67 41.98
C ILE A 708 1.93 -27.14 41.90
N VAL A 709 3.06 -26.46 41.89
CA VAL A 709 3.16 -24.99 41.79
C VAL A 709 3.55 -24.56 40.40
N ALA A 710 4.49 -25.28 39.78
CA ALA A 710 4.99 -24.93 38.47
C ALA A 710 5.46 -26.15 37.68
N THR A 711 5.35 -26.06 36.36
CA THR A 711 5.93 -27.00 35.41
C THR A 711 6.73 -26.25 34.35
N ALA A 712 7.81 -26.85 33.88
CA ALA A 712 8.64 -26.30 32.82
C ALA A 712 9.12 -27.41 31.90
N VAL A 713 9.34 -27.08 30.66
CA VAL A 713 10.05 -27.87 29.65
C VAL A 713 11.38 -27.20 29.42
N VAL A 714 12.46 -27.94 29.57
CA VAL A 714 13.83 -27.42 29.56
C VAL A 714 14.72 -28.24 28.64
N ASP A 715 15.73 -27.62 28.06
CA ASP A 715 16.75 -28.35 27.29
C ASP A 715 17.57 -29.28 28.14
N LYS A 716 18.01 -30.39 27.55
CA LYS A 716 18.77 -31.43 28.27
C LYS A 716 20.10 -30.88 28.81
N GLU A 717 20.75 -29.97 28.07
CA GLU A 717 22.02 -29.32 28.39
C GLU A 717 21.82 -27.81 28.58
N ASP A 718 20.80 -27.41 29.31
CA ASP A 718 20.46 -26.02 29.53
C ASP A 718 21.38 -25.43 30.64
N GLY A 719 22.08 -24.33 30.30
CA GLY A 719 22.91 -23.56 31.23
C GLY A 719 22.15 -22.64 32.17
N ASN A 720 20.82 -22.63 32.08
CA ASN A 720 19.94 -21.74 32.82
C ASN A 720 19.78 -22.17 34.30
N ASP A 721 19.23 -21.28 35.11
CA ASP A 721 18.96 -21.49 36.52
C ASP A 721 17.46 -21.70 36.74
N LEU A 722 17.14 -22.50 37.81
CA LEU A 722 15.79 -22.56 38.32
C LEU A 722 15.66 -21.57 39.48
N LEU A 723 14.91 -20.52 39.29
CA LEU A 723 14.50 -19.59 40.33
C LEU A 723 13.34 -20.19 41.12
N VAL A 724 13.44 -20.21 42.42
CA VAL A 724 12.40 -20.70 43.34
C VAL A 724 12.11 -19.64 44.37
N VAL A 725 10.84 -19.28 44.56
CA VAL A 725 10.42 -18.26 45.55
C VAL A 725 9.36 -18.83 46.48
N GLY A 726 9.53 -18.61 47.75
CA GLY A 726 8.57 -18.98 48.80
C GLY A 726 7.64 -17.84 49.20
N ALA A 727 6.49 -18.15 49.76
CA ALA A 727 5.44 -17.21 50.14
C ALA A 727 5.88 -16.07 51.03
N LYS A 728 6.93 -16.27 51.87
CA LYS A 728 7.50 -15.22 52.71
C LYS A 728 8.58 -14.38 52.05
N GLY A 729 8.71 -14.48 50.71
CA GLY A 729 9.59 -13.66 49.91
C GLY A 729 11.06 -14.06 49.92
N LEU A 730 11.39 -15.22 50.47
CA LEU A 730 12.71 -15.83 50.34
C LEU A 730 12.75 -16.64 49.03
N GLY A 731 13.88 -16.52 48.31
CA GLY A 731 14.08 -17.22 47.03
C GLY A 731 15.55 -17.37 46.67
N LYS A 732 15.82 -18.13 45.63
CA LYS A 732 17.16 -18.41 45.14
C LYS A 732 17.13 -18.88 43.70
N CYS A 733 18.25 -18.76 43.03
CA CYS A 733 18.55 -19.45 41.80
C CYS A 733 19.37 -20.72 42.10
N THR A 734 19.18 -21.76 41.32
CA THR A 734 19.95 -23.01 41.40
C THR A 734 20.16 -23.53 39.98
N PRO A 735 21.40 -23.83 39.55
CA PRO A 735 21.66 -24.33 38.21
C PRO A 735 20.83 -25.57 37.90
N LEU A 736 20.26 -25.62 36.69
CA LEU A 736 19.48 -26.77 36.24
C LEU A 736 20.28 -28.06 36.23
N ALA A 737 21.59 -27.97 36.08
CA ALA A 737 22.51 -29.10 36.18
C ALA A 737 22.51 -29.78 37.57
N ASP A 738 22.16 -29.05 38.64
CA ASP A 738 22.04 -29.59 39.99
C ASP A 738 20.81 -30.50 40.20
N TYR A 739 19.90 -30.53 39.27
CA TYR A 739 18.70 -31.36 39.31
C TYR A 739 18.92 -32.66 38.53
N PRO A 740 19.15 -33.80 39.23
CA PRO A 740 19.39 -35.07 38.58
C PRO A 740 18.12 -35.52 37.85
N ARG A 741 18.29 -36.05 36.64
CA ARG A 741 17.22 -36.75 35.94
C ARG A 741 16.86 -38.00 36.74
N LYS A 742 15.58 -38.10 37.08
CA LYS A 742 15.00 -39.28 37.72
C LYS A 742 13.77 -39.67 36.96
N GLY A 743 13.34 -40.94 37.04
CA GLY A 743 12.15 -41.36 36.37
C GLY A 743 10.90 -40.60 36.92
N ARG A 744 9.85 -40.50 36.08
CA ARG A 744 8.54 -39.96 36.47
C ARG A 744 7.93 -40.75 37.65
N ALA A 745 6.88 -40.22 38.26
CA ALA A 745 6.13 -40.82 39.40
C ALA A 745 7.00 -41.01 40.66
N THR A 746 8.03 -40.26 40.87
CA THR A 746 8.85 -40.18 42.11
C THR A 746 8.43 -38.96 42.94
N GLN A 747 8.89 -38.88 44.19
CA GLN A 747 8.71 -37.68 45.04
C GLN A 747 9.65 -36.52 44.70
N GLY A 748 10.54 -36.68 43.74
CA GLY A 748 11.53 -35.67 43.36
C GLY A 748 12.62 -35.43 44.39
N VAL A 749 13.38 -34.34 44.17
CA VAL A 749 14.45 -33.86 45.04
C VAL A 749 14.02 -32.56 45.71
N ILE A 750 14.66 -32.19 46.84
CA ILE A 750 14.42 -30.88 47.45
C ILE A 750 14.91 -29.78 46.51
N THR A 751 14.07 -28.80 46.20
CA THR A 751 14.40 -27.59 45.46
C THR A 751 14.49 -26.35 46.35
N LEU A 752 13.66 -26.28 47.43
CA LEU A 752 13.74 -25.26 48.46
C LEU A 752 13.44 -25.94 49.79
N LYS A 753 14.20 -25.68 50.85
CA LYS A 753 13.88 -26.15 52.17
C LYS A 753 12.72 -25.30 52.74
N VAL A 754 11.51 -25.85 52.71
CA VAL A 754 10.32 -25.21 53.27
C VAL A 754 10.36 -25.19 54.77
N THR A 755 10.18 -24.03 55.38
CA THR A 755 10.19 -23.76 56.83
C THR A 755 9.21 -22.63 57.13
N GLU A 756 8.91 -22.34 58.37
CA GLU A 756 8.08 -21.19 58.75
C GLU A 756 8.63 -19.87 58.22
N ARG A 757 9.94 -19.77 57.98
CA ARG A 757 10.62 -18.58 57.47
C ARG A 757 10.47 -18.42 55.97
N THR A 758 10.45 -19.49 55.20
CA THR A 758 10.30 -19.45 53.74
C THR A 758 8.83 -19.44 53.32
N GLY A 759 7.96 -20.06 54.08
CA GLY A 759 6.64 -20.43 53.65
C GLY A 759 6.65 -21.51 52.56
N PRO A 760 5.50 -21.97 52.07
CA PRO A 760 5.41 -22.85 50.93
C PRO A 760 5.96 -22.18 49.65
N VAL A 761 6.38 -22.99 48.68
CA VAL A 761 6.82 -22.47 47.37
C VAL A 761 5.60 -21.95 46.62
N VAL A 762 5.70 -20.75 46.04
CA VAL A 762 4.65 -20.08 45.29
C VAL A 762 5.00 -19.77 43.85
N GLY A 763 6.31 -19.76 43.51
CA GLY A 763 6.75 -19.52 42.18
C GLY A 763 8.04 -20.24 41.84
N VAL A 764 8.09 -20.86 40.66
CA VAL A 764 9.27 -21.52 40.11
C VAL A 764 9.37 -21.18 38.63
N LEU A 765 10.51 -20.63 38.20
CA LEU A 765 10.76 -20.18 36.82
C LEU A 765 12.12 -20.65 36.35
N VAL A 766 12.23 -20.97 35.08
CA VAL A 766 13.51 -21.13 34.40
C VAL A 766 13.98 -19.74 33.94
N VAL A 767 15.17 -19.32 34.37
CA VAL A 767 15.67 -17.96 34.18
C VAL A 767 17.13 -17.95 33.72
N GLU A 768 17.46 -16.92 32.94
CA GLU A 768 18.82 -16.53 32.58
C GLU A 768 19.30 -15.38 33.44
N GLU A 769 20.62 -15.18 33.55
CA GLU A 769 21.21 -14.13 34.40
C GLU A 769 20.69 -12.73 34.08
N ASP A 770 20.43 -12.47 32.80
CA ASP A 770 19.98 -11.16 32.32
C ASP A 770 18.44 -10.99 32.31
N ASP A 771 17.69 -11.98 32.74
CA ASP A 771 16.24 -11.92 32.85
C ASP A 771 15.78 -10.96 33.95
N GLU A 772 14.53 -10.52 33.78
CA GLU A 772 13.78 -9.78 34.80
C GLU A 772 12.55 -10.56 35.22
N ILE A 773 12.24 -10.48 36.48
CA ILE A 773 11.05 -11.11 37.06
C ILE A 773 10.12 -10.08 37.69
N MET A 774 8.87 -10.46 37.80
CA MET A 774 7.86 -9.71 38.52
C MET A 774 7.24 -10.60 39.60
N CYS A 775 7.31 -10.14 40.84
CA CYS A 775 6.68 -10.80 41.98
C CYS A 775 5.38 -10.06 42.36
N ILE A 776 4.33 -10.79 42.63
CA ILE A 776 3.00 -10.27 42.98
C ILE A 776 2.69 -10.71 44.39
N THR A 777 2.23 -9.79 45.24
CA THR A 777 1.80 -10.11 46.62
C THR A 777 0.28 -10.21 46.72
N GLY A 778 -0.24 -10.84 47.79
CA GLY A 778 -1.68 -10.99 48.02
C GLY A 778 -2.44 -9.66 48.12
N GLN A 779 -1.78 -8.59 48.54
CA GLN A 779 -2.34 -7.21 48.53
C GLN A 779 -2.19 -6.46 47.19
N GLY A 780 -1.78 -7.15 46.10
CA GLY A 780 -1.68 -6.57 44.77
C GLY A 780 -0.42 -5.71 44.52
N VAL A 781 0.58 -5.80 45.38
CA VAL A 781 1.87 -5.09 45.17
C VAL A 781 2.70 -5.84 44.14
N LEU A 782 3.09 -5.12 43.08
CA LEU A 782 3.93 -5.62 42.01
C LEU A 782 5.36 -5.13 42.15
N ILE A 783 6.31 -6.07 42.21
CA ILE A 783 7.75 -5.76 42.39
C ILE A 783 8.51 -6.38 41.20
N ARG A 784 9.12 -5.52 40.36
CA ARG A 784 9.97 -5.94 39.25
C ARG A 784 11.45 -5.84 39.62
N MET A 785 12.23 -6.89 39.32
CA MET A 785 13.64 -6.93 39.60
C MET A 785 14.42 -7.77 38.60
N PRO A 786 15.73 -7.50 38.40
CA PRO A 786 16.61 -8.37 37.62
C PRO A 786 16.97 -9.64 38.38
N VAL A 787 17.11 -10.74 37.65
CA VAL A 787 17.57 -12.04 38.21
C VAL A 787 19.02 -11.97 38.70
N LYS A 788 19.87 -11.22 38.03
CA LYS A 788 21.30 -11.02 38.34
C LYS A 788 21.63 -10.66 39.81
N GLY A 789 20.64 -10.13 40.55
CA GLY A 789 20.77 -9.81 41.97
C GLY A 789 20.43 -10.96 42.91
N ILE A 790 19.90 -12.07 42.40
CA ILE A 790 19.45 -13.22 43.18
C ILE A 790 20.59 -14.26 43.24
N ARG A 791 21.01 -14.58 44.44
CA ARG A 791 22.17 -15.45 44.66
C ARG A 791 21.93 -16.89 44.22
N ASN A 792 22.86 -17.44 43.44
CA ASN A 792 22.93 -18.87 43.14
C ASN A 792 23.34 -19.68 44.38
N THR A 793 22.53 -20.67 44.75
CA THR A 793 22.79 -21.53 45.90
C THR A 793 22.30 -22.96 45.64
N GLY A 794 22.88 -23.94 46.33
CA GLY A 794 22.52 -25.35 46.22
C GLY A 794 21.04 -25.61 46.60
N ARG A 795 20.46 -26.71 46.08
CA ARG A 795 19.04 -27.11 46.19
C ARG A 795 18.49 -27.10 47.63
N ASN A 796 19.25 -27.48 48.63
CA ASN A 796 18.80 -27.60 50.02
C ASN A 796 18.79 -26.27 50.81
N ALA A 797 19.21 -25.16 50.23
CA ALA A 797 19.24 -23.86 50.88
C ALA A 797 17.84 -23.23 51.00
N GLN A 798 17.68 -22.34 51.99
CA GLN A 798 16.44 -21.58 52.21
C GLN A 798 16.36 -20.34 51.32
N GLY A 799 17.43 -20.00 50.60
CA GLY A 799 17.53 -18.83 49.74
C GLY A 799 17.85 -17.52 50.49
N VAL A 800 17.76 -16.41 49.71
CA VAL A 800 17.96 -15.05 50.19
C VAL A 800 16.63 -14.27 50.08
N LYS A 801 16.59 -13.09 50.68
CA LYS A 801 15.43 -12.24 50.60
C LYS A 801 15.31 -11.65 49.18
N VAL A 802 14.35 -12.09 48.45
CA VAL A 802 14.02 -11.60 47.09
C VAL A 802 12.97 -10.48 47.18
N VAL A 803 11.93 -10.67 47.94
CA VAL A 803 10.87 -9.70 48.19
C VAL A 803 10.66 -9.53 49.69
N ASN A 804 10.26 -8.34 50.11
CA ASN A 804 9.87 -8.05 51.49
C ASN A 804 8.36 -7.74 51.52
N PRO A 805 7.48 -8.75 51.64
CA PRO A 805 6.07 -8.52 51.83
C PRO A 805 5.80 -7.72 53.11
N SER A 806 4.76 -6.88 53.12
CA SER A 806 4.29 -6.19 54.30
C SER A 806 3.81 -7.16 55.35
N GLU A 807 3.68 -6.74 56.63
CA GLU A 807 3.21 -7.57 57.70
C GLU A 807 1.78 -8.07 57.42
N GLY A 808 1.57 -9.35 57.39
CA GLY A 808 0.30 -9.99 57.02
C GLY A 808 0.12 -10.27 55.52
N ASP A 809 1.07 -9.83 54.64
CA ASP A 809 1.06 -10.11 53.23
C ASP A 809 2.01 -11.28 52.86
N SER A 810 1.82 -11.83 51.68
CA SER A 810 2.64 -12.93 51.18
C SER A 810 2.78 -12.83 49.66
N VAL A 811 3.87 -13.35 49.10
CA VAL A 811 4.01 -13.49 47.64
C VAL A 811 3.03 -14.58 47.20
N THR A 812 2.26 -14.27 46.15
CA THR A 812 1.24 -15.18 45.59
C THR A 812 1.63 -15.69 44.20
N ALA A 813 2.38 -14.91 43.43
CA ALA A 813 2.84 -15.32 42.09
C ALA A 813 4.19 -14.71 41.75
N VAL A 814 4.90 -15.39 40.86
CA VAL A 814 6.15 -14.91 40.27
C VAL A 814 6.10 -15.21 38.76
N THR A 815 6.38 -14.23 37.93
CA THR A 815 6.37 -14.36 36.45
C THR A 815 7.65 -13.77 35.84
N LYS A 816 8.09 -14.31 34.73
CA LYS A 816 9.22 -13.79 33.94
C LYS A 816 8.72 -12.63 33.08
N VAL A 817 9.47 -11.54 33.03
CA VAL A 817 9.22 -10.41 32.13
C VAL A 817 9.80 -10.78 30.77
N VAL A 818 8.96 -10.97 29.77
CA VAL A 818 9.40 -11.31 28.42
C VAL A 818 10.15 -10.11 27.82
N ARG A 819 11.42 -10.27 27.46
CA ARG A 819 12.18 -9.33 26.63
C ARG A 819 11.88 -9.63 25.18
N TYR A 820 11.60 -8.57 24.41
CA TYR A 820 11.40 -8.68 22.97
C TYR A 820 12.74 -8.81 22.27
N ALA A 821 12.81 -9.65 21.22
CA ALA A 821 13.96 -9.76 20.32
C ALA A 821 14.13 -8.44 19.56
N GLY A 822 14.89 -7.53 20.11
CA GLY A 822 15.16 -6.16 19.66
C GLY A 822 16.09 -5.42 20.61
N ASP A 823 16.27 -5.96 21.82
CA ASP A 823 17.17 -5.42 22.85
C ASP A 823 18.57 -6.07 22.78
N GLY A 824 19.20 -6.03 21.60
CA GLY A 824 20.65 -6.22 21.52
C GLY A 824 21.36 -5.04 22.22
N PRO A 825 22.56 -5.20 22.79
CA PRO A 825 23.30 -4.12 23.44
C PRO A 825 23.55 -3.02 22.39
N ALA A 826 22.98 -1.84 22.63
CA ALA A 826 23.29 -0.64 21.88
C ALA A 826 24.78 -0.29 22.17
N GLY A 827 25.65 -0.64 21.22
CA GLY A 827 27.07 -0.36 21.32
C GLY A 827 27.88 -0.88 20.15
N ALA A 828 27.61 -0.29 18.97
CA ALA A 828 28.60 -0.11 17.93
C ALA A 828 28.09 0.96 16.95
N MET A 829 28.38 2.21 17.26
CA MET A 829 28.49 3.23 16.20
C MET A 829 29.68 2.79 15.33
N ILE A 830 29.40 2.64 14.05
CA ILE A 830 30.45 2.67 13.03
C ILE A 830 30.37 4.06 12.44
N ASP A 831 31.51 4.76 12.45
CA ASP A 831 31.78 6.07 11.85
C ASP A 831 31.42 6.15 10.34
#